data_9fe9f412aa84ba19637113e58158176e
#
_entry.id   9fe9f412aa84ba19637113e58158176e
#
_cell.length_a   1.000
_cell.length_b   1.000
_cell.length_c   1.000
_cell.angle_alpha   90.00
_cell.angle_beta   90.00
_cell.angle_gamma   90.00
#
_symmetry.space_group_name_H-M   'P 1'
#
loop_
_entity.id
_entity.type
_entity.pdbx_description
1 polymer ?
#
loop_
_entity_poly.entity_id
_entity_poly.type
_entity_poly.pdbx_seq_one_letter_code
_entity_poly.pdbx_strand_id
1 'polypeptide(L)'
;MRGRGVSPQQDGPAPVKEREIEVEQAAVDAAYARLAQMREQAARRVRDSYKVAQGGTYSALVDRDVQVMEAAIWERSLENAYNELVFGRLDLKPDAPGGELETYRIGRLGVRTEDLEPLVVDWRAPAAAAFYQAAPEDPKGVVRRRVLHCRGDRVLDIEDDLLDPDAAPEGLPVVGDGAFIAALSRTRTGRMRDIVATIQREQDLVIRAPADVSVVVTGGPGTGKTAVALHRVAWLLFQHRRRFGSRGVLVVGPNRRFTEYIERVLPSLGEGGAALRSLGDVVHGVEAVRHEDPVRAKLKGSPRMVRVLRKAANDAPWGAPKDVRLVYQGTFFMLEAGQLAGLRERMLRGSRRPNAVRADVIRALQEAAWTAYQDAKRAAGDASPYDEYPDLFEDDKRTFIADLRSQRPFADFVTAWWPQRMPLEVLRSLGDPAYLAEVSRGVLSGADARLLAESWRAVGEPGGAGLSYSDVALLDELDALLGAGPRSTRAVAAADPYVVDGVNMLTGEEVDDGSDPESGGFRELSTFGDRRAQRGAYVEEPDPDEFGHIVVDEAQDLSPMQWRMLARRGKHATWTVVADEAQSSWEDLDEARRSMELALGTSRERKRFELTTNYRNPVEIADYAATLLHRFLPDAPLPRAVRSTGRPPEFLVSAEEGLSATVGEAARRLADEVEGTVGVIVPMTRLGGFALGGVPERVQVLGSLESKGLEFDAVVLVDPERIASESPMGPRTHYVTATRATQVLVTVSIE
;
A
#
# COMPACT_ATOMS: atom_id res chain seq x y z
N MET A 1 -75.14 -28.82 -18.15
CA MET A 1 -74.46 -29.65 -19.16
C MET A 1 -72.95 -29.46 -19.09
N ARG A 2 -72.28 -30.56 -18.79
CA ARG A 2 -70.85 -30.88 -18.99
C ARG A 2 -69.80 -29.89 -18.47
N GLY A 3 -69.33 -30.17 -17.20
CA GLY A 3 -68.03 -29.80 -16.73
C GLY A 3 -66.95 -30.49 -17.57
N ARG A 4 -65.89 -29.72 -17.94
CA ARG A 4 -64.61 -30.30 -18.39
C ARG A 4 -63.68 -30.31 -17.16
N GLY A 5 -63.36 -31.54 -16.70
CA GLY A 5 -62.33 -31.79 -15.72
C GLY A 5 -60.96 -31.38 -16.31
N VAL A 6 -60.25 -30.58 -15.56
CA VAL A 6 -58.84 -30.36 -15.76
C VAL A 6 -58.12 -31.54 -15.10
N SER A 7 -57.49 -32.39 -15.91
CA SER A 7 -56.61 -33.45 -15.43
C SER A 7 -55.39 -32.79 -14.81
N PRO A 8 -54.86 -33.28 -13.67
CA PRO A 8 -53.58 -32.83 -13.15
C PRO A 8 -52.49 -33.26 -14.14
N GLN A 9 -51.70 -32.26 -14.66
CA GLN A 9 -50.45 -32.54 -15.33
C GLN A 9 -49.58 -33.35 -14.36
N GLN A 10 -49.25 -34.55 -14.76
CA GLN A 10 -48.17 -35.33 -14.16
C GLN A 10 -46.88 -34.59 -14.46
N ASP A 11 -46.27 -33.99 -13.43
CA ASP A 11 -44.91 -33.47 -13.51
C ASP A 11 -43.99 -34.65 -13.85
N GLY A 12 -43.44 -34.62 -15.07
CA GLY A 12 -42.36 -35.53 -15.46
C GLY A 12 -41.13 -35.30 -14.55
N PRO A 13 -40.22 -36.27 -14.43
CA PRO A 13 -39.02 -36.09 -13.60
C PRO A 13 -38.28 -34.84 -14.03
N ALA A 14 -38.00 -33.96 -13.05
CA ALA A 14 -37.25 -32.73 -13.26
C ALA A 14 -35.95 -33.00 -14.04
N PRO A 15 -35.52 -32.12 -14.95
CA PRO A 15 -34.27 -32.27 -15.68
C PRO A 15 -33.08 -32.49 -14.70
N VAL A 16 -32.12 -33.31 -15.10
CA VAL A 16 -30.98 -33.71 -14.25
C VAL A 16 -30.33 -32.49 -13.56
N LYS A 17 -30.20 -31.38 -14.28
CA LYS A 17 -29.62 -30.13 -13.77
C LYS A 17 -30.42 -29.56 -12.58
N GLU A 18 -31.74 -29.53 -12.65
CA GLU A 18 -32.58 -28.99 -11.58
C GLU A 18 -32.46 -29.81 -10.29
N ARG A 19 -32.40 -31.13 -10.41
CA ARG A 19 -32.20 -32.05 -9.26
C ARG A 19 -30.81 -31.84 -8.64
N GLU A 20 -29.78 -31.68 -9.43
CA GLU A 20 -28.44 -31.44 -8.92
C GLU A 20 -28.30 -30.05 -8.24
N ILE A 21 -29.00 -29.03 -8.76
CA ILE A 21 -29.12 -27.72 -8.09
C ILE A 21 -29.81 -27.87 -6.73
N GLU A 22 -30.90 -28.67 -6.61
CA GLU A 22 -31.56 -28.90 -5.35
C GLU A 22 -30.64 -29.58 -4.31
N VAL A 23 -29.83 -30.55 -4.74
CA VAL A 23 -28.83 -31.22 -3.90
C VAL A 23 -27.80 -30.25 -3.36
N GLU A 24 -27.28 -29.39 -4.23
CA GLU A 24 -26.29 -28.37 -3.80
C GLU A 24 -26.95 -27.29 -2.93
N GLN A 25 -28.19 -26.88 -3.23
CA GLN A 25 -28.94 -25.93 -2.41
C GLN A 25 -29.10 -26.41 -0.97
N ALA A 26 -29.47 -27.66 -0.77
CA ALA A 26 -29.59 -28.22 0.59
C ALA A 26 -28.27 -28.16 1.37
N ALA A 27 -27.14 -28.39 0.71
CA ALA A 27 -25.86 -28.30 1.35
C ALA A 27 -25.41 -26.83 1.61
N VAL A 28 -25.72 -25.92 0.71
CA VAL A 28 -25.51 -24.48 0.88
C VAL A 28 -26.36 -23.97 2.05
N ASP A 29 -27.64 -24.38 2.15
CA ASP A 29 -28.52 -24.02 3.26
C ASP A 29 -27.95 -24.46 4.61
N ALA A 30 -27.41 -25.69 4.69
CA ALA A 30 -26.76 -26.19 5.90
C ALA A 30 -25.51 -25.36 6.28
N ALA A 31 -24.70 -24.98 5.28
CA ALA A 31 -23.54 -24.14 5.51
C ALA A 31 -23.91 -22.73 6.01
N TYR A 32 -24.96 -22.12 5.44
CA TYR A 32 -25.45 -20.81 5.89
C TYR A 32 -26.11 -20.85 7.26
N ALA A 33 -26.87 -21.91 7.57
CA ALA A 33 -27.43 -22.12 8.91
C ALA A 33 -26.31 -22.18 9.97
N ARG A 34 -25.23 -22.91 9.67
CA ARG A 34 -24.08 -23.00 10.56
C ARG A 34 -23.30 -21.66 10.64
N LEU A 35 -23.12 -20.94 9.53
CA LEU A 35 -22.52 -19.61 9.51
C LEU A 35 -23.28 -18.63 10.42
N ALA A 36 -24.64 -18.67 10.38
CA ALA A 36 -25.47 -17.84 11.25
C ALA A 36 -25.22 -18.14 12.74
N GLN A 37 -25.10 -19.42 13.11
CA GLN A 37 -24.75 -19.83 14.48
C GLN A 37 -23.36 -19.34 14.89
N MET A 38 -22.37 -19.47 14.00
CA MET A 38 -21.00 -18.98 14.24
C MET A 38 -20.96 -17.46 14.44
N ARG A 39 -21.74 -16.71 13.66
CA ARG A 39 -21.89 -15.24 13.82
C ARG A 39 -22.48 -14.88 15.17
N GLU A 40 -23.53 -15.56 15.58
CA GLU A 40 -24.12 -15.33 16.90
C GLU A 40 -23.14 -15.65 18.04
N GLN A 41 -22.38 -16.75 17.91
CA GLN A 41 -21.32 -17.09 18.87
C GLN A 41 -20.20 -16.05 18.90
N ALA A 42 -19.77 -15.52 17.74
CA ALA A 42 -18.77 -14.47 17.66
C ALA A 42 -19.26 -13.18 18.33
N ALA A 43 -20.48 -12.74 18.02
CA ALA A 43 -21.09 -11.57 18.64
C ALA A 43 -21.27 -11.73 20.17
N ARG A 44 -21.57 -12.93 20.65
CA ARG A 44 -21.58 -13.22 22.10
C ARG A 44 -20.18 -13.10 22.71
N ARG A 45 -19.15 -13.66 22.06
CA ARG A 45 -17.76 -13.56 22.55
C ARG A 45 -17.30 -12.11 22.64
N VAL A 46 -17.57 -11.28 21.63
CA VAL A 46 -17.26 -9.84 21.68
C VAL A 46 -17.92 -9.19 22.91
N ARG A 47 -19.25 -9.42 23.11
CA ARG A 47 -19.96 -8.85 24.26
C ARG A 47 -19.45 -9.34 25.61
N ASP A 48 -19.07 -10.63 25.71
CA ASP A 48 -18.58 -11.21 26.95
C ASP A 48 -17.14 -10.77 27.26
N SER A 49 -16.32 -10.58 26.25
CA SER A 49 -14.97 -10.02 26.42
C SER A 49 -14.99 -8.60 27.03
N TYR A 50 -15.99 -7.79 26.68
CA TYR A 50 -16.19 -6.48 27.32
C TYR A 50 -16.62 -6.56 28.80
N LYS A 51 -17.28 -7.64 29.22
CA LYS A 51 -17.78 -7.82 30.60
C LYS A 51 -16.70 -8.29 31.57
N VAL A 52 -15.71 -9.04 31.11
CA VAL A 52 -14.71 -9.72 31.95
C VAL A 52 -13.69 -8.74 32.57
N ALA A 53 -13.58 -7.52 32.11
CA ALA A 53 -12.46 -6.63 32.49
C ALA A 53 -12.91 -5.37 33.23
N GLN A 54 -13.60 -5.51 34.36
CA GLN A 54 -13.80 -4.39 35.32
C GLN A 54 -12.76 -4.36 36.46
N GLY A 55 -11.72 -5.17 36.42
CA GLY A 55 -10.64 -5.15 37.39
C GLY A 55 -9.49 -6.05 36.94
N GLY A 56 -8.30 -5.50 36.75
CA GLY A 56 -7.12 -6.25 36.36
C GLY A 56 -5.87 -5.41 36.26
N THR A 57 -4.70 -6.06 36.20
CA THR A 57 -3.41 -5.42 35.94
C THR A 57 -3.36 -4.87 34.51
N TYR A 58 -2.45 -3.92 34.23
CA TYR A 58 -2.23 -3.36 32.89
C TYR A 58 -2.04 -4.44 31.81
N SER A 59 -1.34 -5.54 32.13
CA SER A 59 -1.20 -6.69 31.22
C SER A 59 -2.53 -7.34 30.89
N ALA A 60 -3.44 -7.50 31.87
CA ALA A 60 -4.76 -8.08 31.64
C ALA A 60 -5.66 -7.18 30.77
N LEU A 61 -5.46 -5.85 30.79
CA LEU A 61 -6.16 -4.91 29.92
C LEU A 61 -5.69 -5.01 28.46
N VAL A 62 -4.36 -5.14 28.26
CA VAL A 62 -3.77 -5.34 26.91
C VAL A 62 -4.23 -6.67 26.31
N ASP A 63 -4.20 -7.76 27.09
CA ASP A 63 -4.66 -9.07 26.65
C ASP A 63 -6.14 -9.06 26.28
N ARG A 64 -6.97 -8.33 27.03
CA ARG A 64 -8.39 -8.11 26.71
C ARG A 64 -8.55 -7.39 25.37
N ASP A 65 -7.86 -6.29 25.17
CA ASP A 65 -8.02 -5.46 23.96
C ASP A 65 -7.60 -6.24 22.72
N VAL A 66 -6.57 -7.09 22.83
CA VAL A 66 -6.20 -8.04 21.77
C VAL A 66 -7.33 -9.04 21.51
N GLN A 67 -7.92 -9.64 22.57
CA GLN A 67 -9.03 -10.59 22.42
C GLN A 67 -10.29 -9.95 21.84
N VAL A 68 -10.63 -8.74 22.26
CA VAL A 68 -11.76 -7.97 21.69
C VAL A 68 -11.50 -7.67 20.22
N MET A 69 -10.30 -7.23 19.88
CA MET A 69 -9.92 -6.93 18.51
C MET A 69 -9.96 -8.19 17.62
N GLU A 70 -9.41 -9.32 18.09
CA GLU A 70 -9.48 -10.59 17.37
C GLU A 70 -10.93 -11.05 17.17
N ALA A 71 -11.76 -10.95 18.21
CA ALA A 71 -13.18 -11.32 18.13
C ALA A 71 -13.96 -10.43 17.15
N ALA A 72 -13.68 -9.12 17.14
CA ALA A 72 -14.30 -8.16 16.20
C ALA A 72 -13.84 -8.40 14.74
N ILE A 73 -12.57 -8.72 14.51
CA ILE A 73 -12.05 -9.10 13.18
C ILE A 73 -12.75 -10.39 12.72
N TRP A 74 -12.89 -11.37 13.62
CA TRP A 74 -13.58 -12.61 13.31
C TRP A 74 -15.05 -12.40 12.98
N GLU A 75 -15.79 -11.61 13.77
CA GLU A 75 -17.17 -11.24 13.51
C GLU A 75 -17.33 -10.61 12.13
N ARG A 76 -16.47 -9.63 11.81
CA ARG A 76 -16.47 -8.94 10.51
C ARG A 76 -16.15 -9.87 9.33
N SER A 77 -15.25 -10.84 9.53
CA SER A 77 -14.93 -11.83 8.50
C SER A 77 -16.12 -12.75 8.21
N LEU A 78 -16.88 -13.13 9.23
CA LEU A 78 -18.11 -13.92 9.11
C LEU A 78 -19.24 -13.14 8.40
N GLU A 79 -19.33 -11.84 8.63
CA GLU A 79 -20.28 -10.96 7.91
C GLU A 79 -19.98 -10.86 6.44
N ASN A 80 -18.70 -10.66 6.09
CA ASN A 80 -18.26 -10.55 4.71
C ASN A 80 -18.37 -11.87 3.92
N ALA A 81 -18.29 -13.01 4.60
CA ALA A 81 -18.44 -14.34 4.00
C ALA A 81 -19.88 -14.68 3.60
N TYR A 82 -20.87 -13.87 3.98
CA TYR A 82 -22.29 -14.13 3.65
C TYR A 82 -22.58 -14.14 2.15
N ASN A 83 -21.85 -13.34 1.35
CA ASN A 83 -22.05 -13.34 -0.09
C ASN A 83 -21.24 -14.47 -0.74
N GLU A 84 -21.93 -15.44 -1.37
CA GLU A 84 -21.30 -16.55 -2.09
C GLU A 84 -20.34 -17.36 -1.21
N LEU A 85 -20.83 -17.83 -0.05
CA LEU A 85 -20.04 -18.62 0.91
C LEU A 85 -19.43 -19.86 0.27
N VAL A 86 -20.20 -20.56 -0.59
CA VAL A 86 -19.79 -21.77 -1.31
C VAL A 86 -19.80 -21.46 -2.81
N PHE A 87 -18.74 -21.82 -3.52
CA PHE A 87 -18.61 -21.60 -4.96
C PHE A 87 -18.10 -22.82 -5.73
N GLY A 88 -17.74 -23.90 -5.03
CA GLY A 88 -17.22 -25.07 -5.69
C GLY A 88 -17.43 -26.36 -4.90
N ARG A 89 -17.32 -27.49 -5.62
CA ARG A 89 -17.31 -28.83 -5.08
C ARG A 89 -16.27 -29.67 -5.78
N LEU A 90 -15.55 -30.48 -5.03
CA LEU A 90 -14.65 -31.53 -5.51
C LEU A 90 -15.21 -32.89 -5.12
N ASP A 91 -15.28 -33.78 -6.07
CA ASP A 91 -15.49 -35.20 -5.83
C ASP A 91 -14.16 -35.93 -6.10
N LEU A 92 -13.56 -36.46 -5.05
CA LEU A 92 -12.26 -37.10 -5.08
C LEU A 92 -12.40 -38.63 -5.16
N LYS A 93 -11.38 -39.28 -5.71
CA LYS A 93 -11.26 -40.72 -5.67
C LYS A 93 -11.27 -41.21 -4.22
N PRO A 94 -11.98 -42.29 -3.93
CA PRO A 94 -11.96 -42.87 -2.58
C PRO A 94 -10.56 -43.46 -2.30
N ASP A 95 -10.14 -43.41 -1.03
CA ASP A 95 -8.88 -44.01 -0.57
C ASP A 95 -8.84 -45.54 -0.76
N ALA A 96 -10.02 -46.20 -0.75
CA ALA A 96 -10.15 -47.64 -0.93
C ALA A 96 -10.87 -47.97 -2.25
N PRO A 97 -10.46 -49.01 -2.99
CA PRO A 97 -11.12 -49.45 -4.20
C PRO A 97 -12.59 -49.82 -3.93
N GLY A 98 -13.53 -49.22 -4.67
CA GLY A 98 -14.98 -49.46 -4.52
C GLY A 98 -15.66 -48.66 -3.43
N GLY A 99 -14.99 -47.72 -2.78
CA GLY A 99 -15.57 -46.75 -1.85
C GLY A 99 -16.39 -45.68 -2.55
N GLU A 100 -17.16 -44.91 -1.77
CA GLU A 100 -17.88 -43.74 -2.25
C GLU A 100 -16.91 -42.58 -2.48
N LEU A 101 -17.23 -41.68 -3.42
CA LEU A 101 -16.43 -40.48 -3.66
C LEU A 101 -16.41 -39.58 -2.43
N GLU A 102 -15.20 -39.11 -2.06
CA GLU A 102 -15.09 -38.08 -1.03
C GLU A 102 -15.48 -36.72 -1.62
N THR A 103 -16.41 -36.05 -0.97
CA THR A 103 -16.93 -34.76 -1.44
C THR A 103 -16.48 -33.64 -0.52
N TYR A 104 -15.78 -32.64 -1.10
CA TYR A 104 -15.45 -31.39 -0.42
C TYR A 104 -16.10 -30.21 -1.12
N ARG A 105 -16.84 -29.41 -0.36
CA ARG A 105 -17.34 -28.11 -0.83
C ARG A 105 -16.33 -27.04 -0.55
N ILE A 106 -16.00 -26.23 -1.55
CA ILE A 106 -14.99 -25.18 -1.48
C ILE A 106 -15.70 -23.84 -1.37
N GLY A 107 -15.23 -23.03 -0.43
CA GLY A 107 -15.84 -21.73 -0.18
C GLY A 107 -14.88 -20.69 0.33
N ARG A 108 -15.42 -19.49 0.57
CA ARG A 108 -14.64 -18.32 0.99
C ARG A 108 -14.11 -18.45 2.42
N LEU A 109 -14.83 -19.21 3.26
CA LEU A 109 -14.50 -19.42 4.66
C LEU A 109 -14.73 -20.89 5.01
N GLY A 110 -13.89 -21.45 5.87
CA GLY A 110 -14.07 -22.77 6.42
C GLY A 110 -15.23 -22.81 7.41
N VAL A 111 -16.25 -23.64 7.14
CA VAL A 111 -17.39 -23.89 8.02
C VAL A 111 -17.38 -25.33 8.45
N ARG A 112 -17.50 -25.58 9.76
CA ARG A 112 -17.52 -26.93 10.35
C ARG A 112 -18.76 -27.13 11.18
N THR A 113 -19.18 -28.38 11.25
CA THR A 113 -20.24 -28.82 12.19
C THR A 113 -19.76 -28.64 13.64
N GLU A 114 -20.62 -28.94 14.61
CA GLU A 114 -20.24 -29.00 16.04
C GLU A 114 -19.23 -30.11 16.31
N ASP A 115 -19.32 -31.19 15.55
CA ASP A 115 -18.39 -32.34 15.61
C ASP A 115 -17.10 -32.13 14.82
N LEU A 116 -16.83 -30.90 14.37
CA LEU A 116 -15.64 -30.46 13.62
C LEU A 116 -15.57 -31.04 12.18
N GLU A 117 -16.60 -31.68 11.66
CA GLU A 117 -16.63 -32.11 10.26
C GLU A 117 -16.74 -30.91 9.29
N PRO A 118 -16.00 -30.89 8.17
CA PRO A 118 -16.02 -29.77 7.25
C PRO A 118 -17.30 -29.76 6.40
N LEU A 119 -18.16 -28.74 6.60
CA LEU A 119 -19.27 -28.43 5.68
C LEU A 119 -18.75 -27.64 4.47
N VAL A 120 -17.82 -26.72 4.71
CA VAL A 120 -17.15 -25.93 3.67
C VAL A 120 -15.66 -25.90 3.99
N VAL A 121 -14.85 -26.25 3.02
CA VAL A 121 -13.39 -26.12 3.07
C VAL A 121 -13.00 -24.75 2.56
N ASP A 122 -12.18 -24.06 3.35
CA ASP A 122 -11.65 -22.76 2.94
C ASP A 122 -10.79 -22.91 1.67
N TRP A 123 -11.00 -22.06 0.69
CA TRP A 123 -10.27 -22.11 -0.58
C TRP A 123 -8.76 -21.99 -0.43
N ARG A 124 -8.30 -21.37 0.67
CA ARG A 124 -6.87 -21.20 1.00
C ARG A 124 -6.23 -22.47 1.56
N ALA A 125 -7.04 -23.41 2.02
CA ALA A 125 -6.54 -24.66 2.57
C ALA A 125 -5.84 -25.53 1.52
N PRO A 126 -4.81 -26.31 1.90
CA PRO A 126 -4.13 -27.21 0.97
C PRO A 126 -5.09 -28.19 0.26
N ALA A 127 -6.12 -28.68 0.96
CA ALA A 127 -7.13 -29.59 0.40
C ALA A 127 -7.94 -28.96 -0.74
N ALA A 128 -8.10 -27.64 -0.74
CA ALA A 128 -8.79 -26.92 -1.81
C ALA A 128 -7.89 -26.66 -3.04
N ALA A 129 -6.60 -26.90 -2.98
CA ALA A 129 -5.67 -26.62 -4.08
C ALA A 129 -6.04 -27.38 -5.37
N ALA A 130 -6.52 -28.60 -5.24
CA ALA A 130 -6.94 -29.41 -6.37
C ALA A 130 -8.08 -28.80 -7.17
N PHE A 131 -8.94 -27.96 -6.56
CA PHE A 131 -10.02 -27.26 -7.25
C PHE A 131 -9.50 -26.35 -8.38
N TYR A 132 -8.31 -25.75 -8.20
CA TYR A 132 -7.70 -24.84 -9.16
C TYR A 132 -6.66 -25.52 -10.06
N GLN A 133 -5.96 -26.54 -9.54
CA GLN A 133 -4.79 -27.12 -10.19
C GLN A 133 -5.09 -28.38 -11.00
N ALA A 134 -6.20 -29.08 -10.67
CA ALA A 134 -6.56 -30.29 -11.38
C ALA A 134 -6.96 -30.00 -12.83
N ALA A 135 -6.45 -30.81 -13.74
CA ALA A 135 -6.72 -30.76 -15.18
C ALA A 135 -6.89 -32.20 -15.72
N PRO A 136 -7.51 -32.39 -16.90
CA PRO A 136 -7.68 -33.73 -17.48
C PRO A 136 -6.35 -34.50 -17.62
N GLU A 137 -5.23 -33.78 -17.89
CA GLU A 137 -3.89 -34.36 -18.02
C GLU A 137 -3.24 -34.73 -16.67
N ASP A 138 -3.67 -34.06 -15.59
CA ASP A 138 -3.20 -34.27 -14.22
C ASP A 138 -4.35 -34.04 -13.24
N PRO A 139 -5.27 -35.00 -13.06
CA PRO A 139 -6.48 -34.85 -12.25
C PRO A 139 -6.25 -34.68 -10.75
N LYS A 140 -5.05 -34.98 -10.23
CA LYS A 140 -4.71 -34.85 -8.80
C LYS A 140 -5.67 -35.55 -7.85
N GLY A 141 -6.24 -36.68 -8.29
CA GLY A 141 -7.24 -37.43 -7.54
C GLY A 141 -8.67 -36.87 -7.65
N VAL A 142 -8.90 -35.82 -8.40
CA VAL A 142 -10.24 -35.27 -8.62
C VAL A 142 -10.92 -36.02 -9.76
N VAL A 143 -12.08 -36.56 -9.48
CA VAL A 143 -12.96 -37.22 -10.48
C VAL A 143 -13.81 -36.16 -11.18
N ARG A 144 -14.53 -35.36 -10.40
CA ARG A 144 -15.37 -34.26 -10.90
C ARG A 144 -15.12 -33.00 -10.11
N ARG A 145 -14.93 -31.89 -10.82
CA ARG A 145 -14.98 -30.53 -10.27
C ARG A 145 -16.29 -29.89 -10.67
N ARG A 146 -17.05 -29.38 -9.69
CA ARG A 146 -18.29 -28.63 -9.90
C ARG A 146 -18.11 -27.19 -9.48
N VAL A 147 -18.45 -26.25 -10.35
CA VAL A 147 -18.55 -24.82 -10.05
C VAL A 147 -20.01 -24.51 -9.71
N LEU A 148 -20.23 -23.80 -8.59
CA LEU A 148 -21.55 -23.35 -8.14
C LEU A 148 -21.64 -21.83 -8.36
N HIS A 149 -22.66 -21.42 -9.09
CA HIS A 149 -22.99 -20.01 -9.27
C HIS A 149 -24.07 -19.64 -8.25
N CYS A 150 -23.66 -18.96 -7.18
CA CYS A 150 -24.55 -18.57 -6.09
C CYS A 150 -24.82 -17.06 -6.11
N ARG A 151 -25.98 -16.64 -5.59
CA ARG A 151 -26.28 -15.26 -5.21
C ARG A 151 -26.76 -15.26 -3.76
N GLY A 152 -25.89 -14.82 -2.84
CA GLY A 152 -26.10 -15.02 -1.41
C GLY A 152 -26.16 -16.52 -1.10
N ASP A 153 -27.24 -16.94 -0.46
CA ASP A 153 -27.52 -18.32 -0.07
C ASP A 153 -28.21 -19.16 -1.16
N ARG A 154 -28.47 -18.58 -2.36
CA ARG A 154 -29.16 -19.31 -3.45
C ARG A 154 -28.20 -19.77 -4.53
N VAL A 155 -28.27 -21.06 -4.86
CA VAL A 155 -27.62 -21.66 -6.04
C VAL A 155 -28.45 -21.34 -7.29
N LEU A 156 -27.88 -20.58 -8.21
CA LEU A 156 -28.54 -20.18 -9.45
C LEU A 156 -28.24 -21.13 -10.61
N ASP A 157 -27.02 -21.67 -10.62
CA ASP A 157 -26.52 -22.51 -11.69
C ASP A 157 -25.37 -23.39 -11.21
N ILE A 158 -25.14 -24.51 -11.91
CA ILE A 158 -24.00 -25.41 -11.66
C ILE A 158 -23.40 -25.86 -12.98
N GLU A 159 -22.10 -26.12 -12.98
CA GLU A 159 -21.35 -26.58 -14.13
C GLU A 159 -20.27 -27.57 -13.69
N ASP A 160 -20.13 -28.70 -14.40
CA ASP A 160 -19.21 -29.77 -14.06
C ASP A 160 -18.09 -29.93 -15.07
N ASP A 161 -16.86 -30.13 -14.58
CA ASP A 161 -15.73 -30.64 -15.32
C ASP A 161 -15.44 -32.07 -14.86
N LEU A 162 -15.60 -33.04 -15.74
CA LEU A 162 -15.20 -34.43 -15.50
C LEU A 162 -13.71 -34.59 -15.85
N LEU A 163 -12.86 -34.63 -14.80
CA LEU A 163 -11.40 -34.64 -14.97
C LEU A 163 -10.79 -36.04 -15.09
N ASP A 164 -11.46 -37.02 -14.48
CA ASP A 164 -11.05 -38.44 -14.53
C ASP A 164 -12.27 -39.32 -14.83
N PRO A 165 -12.61 -39.49 -16.12
CA PRO A 165 -13.74 -40.32 -16.53
C PRO A 165 -13.63 -41.80 -16.12
N ASP A 166 -12.39 -42.32 -16.07
CA ASP A 166 -12.15 -43.74 -15.76
C ASP A 166 -12.40 -44.07 -14.28
N ALA A 167 -12.33 -43.07 -13.42
CA ALA A 167 -12.58 -43.18 -12.00
C ALA A 167 -14.03 -42.79 -11.61
N ALA A 168 -14.85 -42.32 -12.55
CA ALA A 168 -16.21 -41.91 -12.32
C ALA A 168 -17.12 -43.12 -12.05
N PRO A 169 -17.93 -43.12 -10.97
CA PRO A 169 -18.93 -44.16 -10.76
C PRO A 169 -19.96 -44.18 -11.89
N GLU A 170 -20.50 -45.39 -12.20
CA GLU A 170 -21.57 -45.51 -13.16
C GLU A 170 -22.79 -44.68 -12.72
N GLY A 171 -23.26 -43.78 -13.59
CA GLY A 171 -24.41 -42.93 -13.31
C GLY A 171 -24.10 -41.62 -12.57
N LEU A 172 -22.84 -41.25 -12.41
CA LEU A 172 -22.49 -39.93 -11.86
C LEU A 172 -23.07 -38.81 -12.77
N PRO A 173 -24.00 -37.96 -12.24
CA PRO A 173 -24.58 -36.90 -13.05
C PRO A 173 -23.52 -35.81 -13.34
N VAL A 174 -23.37 -35.48 -14.62
CA VAL A 174 -22.48 -34.40 -15.11
C VAL A 174 -23.32 -33.37 -15.84
N VAL A 175 -23.20 -32.12 -15.46
CA VAL A 175 -24.02 -31.00 -15.96
C VAL A 175 -23.11 -29.98 -16.69
N GLY A 176 -23.27 -29.86 -18.02
CA GLY A 176 -22.65 -28.80 -18.83
C GLY A 176 -21.33 -29.18 -19.51
N ASP A 177 -21.09 -28.51 -20.64
CA ASP A 177 -19.81 -28.54 -21.35
C ASP A 177 -19.12 -27.16 -21.21
N GLY A 178 -18.07 -27.08 -20.39
CA GLY A 178 -17.20 -25.90 -20.34
C GLY A 178 -17.65 -24.76 -19.43
N ALA A 179 -17.81 -25.06 -18.16
CA ALA A 179 -18.18 -24.17 -17.05
C ALA A 179 -17.51 -22.80 -17.06
N PHE A 180 -16.25 -22.78 -17.41
CA PHE A 180 -15.41 -21.61 -17.22
C PHE A 180 -15.69 -20.47 -18.23
N ILE A 181 -15.95 -20.81 -19.51
CA ILE A 181 -16.22 -19.82 -20.58
C ILE A 181 -17.59 -19.17 -20.41
N ALA A 182 -18.59 -19.94 -19.96
CA ALA A 182 -19.94 -19.43 -19.74
C ALA A 182 -20.04 -18.45 -18.55
N ALA A 183 -19.25 -18.64 -17.51
CA ALA A 183 -19.17 -17.71 -16.37
C ALA A 183 -18.61 -16.32 -16.76
N LEU A 184 -17.72 -16.28 -17.73
CA LEU A 184 -17.13 -15.03 -18.23
C LEU A 184 -18.05 -14.21 -19.14
N SER A 185 -19.07 -14.85 -19.74
CA SER A 185 -19.99 -14.18 -20.68
C SER A 185 -21.15 -13.45 -19.98
N ARG A 186 -21.41 -13.70 -18.71
CA ARG A 186 -22.47 -13.04 -17.94
C ARG A 186 -22.06 -11.64 -17.50
N THR A 187 -22.99 -10.68 -17.64
CA THR A 187 -22.84 -9.28 -17.28
C THR A 187 -22.38 -9.11 -15.84
N ARG A 188 -21.20 -8.51 -15.63
CA ARG A 188 -20.67 -8.20 -14.31
C ARG A 188 -21.21 -6.85 -13.85
N THR A 189 -21.97 -6.81 -12.77
CA THR A 189 -22.14 -5.57 -12.01
C THR A 189 -20.80 -5.20 -11.38
N GLY A 190 -20.34 -3.96 -11.55
CA GLY A 190 -19.03 -3.39 -11.19
C GLY A 190 -18.45 -3.62 -9.79
N ARG A 191 -18.63 -4.82 -9.26
CA ARG A 191 -18.02 -5.30 -8.04
C ARG A 191 -17.25 -6.57 -8.36
N MET A 192 -16.02 -6.63 -7.89
CA MET A 192 -15.09 -7.76 -8.01
C MET A 192 -15.60 -9.05 -7.29
N ARG A 193 -16.91 -9.37 -7.48
CA ARG A 193 -17.59 -10.45 -6.75
C ARG A 193 -17.18 -11.86 -7.18
N ASP A 194 -16.76 -12.02 -8.43
CA ASP A 194 -16.50 -13.34 -9.02
C ASP A 194 -15.03 -13.75 -9.08
N ILE A 195 -14.14 -13.01 -8.39
CA ILE A 195 -12.70 -13.24 -8.48
C ILE A 195 -12.31 -14.63 -7.96
N VAL A 196 -12.95 -15.09 -6.87
CA VAL A 196 -12.61 -16.38 -6.26
C VAL A 196 -13.02 -17.56 -7.17
N ALA A 197 -14.15 -17.45 -7.86
CA ALA A 197 -14.63 -18.49 -8.77
C ALA A 197 -13.84 -18.58 -10.10
N THR A 198 -13.10 -17.51 -10.47
CA THR A 198 -12.41 -17.41 -11.76
C THR A 198 -10.89 -17.53 -11.67
N ILE A 199 -10.34 -17.94 -10.52
CA ILE A 199 -8.90 -18.18 -10.38
C ILE A 199 -8.51 -19.35 -11.28
N GLN A 200 -7.67 -19.07 -12.27
CA GLN A 200 -7.13 -20.09 -13.16
C GLN A 200 -5.86 -20.73 -12.61
N ARG A 201 -5.48 -21.86 -13.19
CA ARG A 201 -4.27 -22.59 -12.83
C ARG A 201 -3.00 -21.72 -12.82
N GLU A 202 -2.82 -20.85 -13.84
CA GLU A 202 -1.67 -19.93 -13.90
C GLU A 202 -1.67 -18.93 -12.74
N GLN A 203 -2.86 -18.48 -12.31
CA GLN A 203 -3.04 -17.57 -11.18
C GLN A 203 -2.81 -18.30 -9.85
N ASP A 204 -3.33 -19.52 -9.69
CA ASP A 204 -3.16 -20.32 -8.48
C ASP A 204 -1.68 -20.66 -8.20
N LEU A 205 -0.89 -20.93 -9.26
CA LEU A 205 0.56 -21.14 -9.13
C LEU A 205 1.27 -19.93 -8.52
N VAL A 206 0.84 -18.72 -8.86
CA VAL A 206 1.36 -17.48 -8.27
C VAL A 206 0.93 -17.36 -6.81
N ILE A 207 -0.37 -17.56 -6.55
CA ILE A 207 -0.97 -17.39 -5.21
C ILE A 207 -0.28 -18.30 -4.20
N ARG A 208 -0.07 -19.58 -4.58
CA ARG A 208 0.51 -20.61 -3.71
C ARG A 208 2.02 -20.74 -3.80
N ALA A 209 2.72 -19.85 -4.51
CA ALA A 209 4.18 -19.83 -4.50
C ALA A 209 4.71 -19.69 -3.06
N PRO A 210 5.83 -20.35 -2.68
CA PRO A 210 6.34 -20.38 -1.31
C PRO A 210 6.48 -19.00 -0.67
N ALA A 211 6.28 -18.91 0.64
CA ALA A 211 6.28 -17.65 1.38
C ALA A 211 7.67 -17.03 1.57
N ASP A 212 8.72 -17.82 1.43
CA ASP A 212 10.14 -17.42 1.54
C ASP A 212 10.72 -16.92 0.22
N VAL A 213 9.97 -17.02 -0.87
CA VAL A 213 10.36 -16.61 -2.22
C VAL A 213 9.71 -15.27 -2.58
N SER A 214 10.47 -14.37 -3.19
CA SER A 214 9.91 -13.17 -3.80
C SER A 214 9.31 -13.50 -5.17
N VAL A 215 8.12 -12.97 -5.45
CA VAL A 215 7.36 -13.26 -6.67
C VAL A 215 7.25 -11.99 -7.52
N VAL A 216 7.54 -12.11 -8.80
CA VAL A 216 7.31 -11.04 -9.79
C VAL A 216 6.29 -11.55 -10.80
N VAL A 217 5.17 -10.85 -10.91
CA VAL A 217 4.05 -11.18 -11.79
C VAL A 217 3.98 -10.15 -12.89
N THR A 218 4.09 -10.61 -14.13
CA THR A 218 3.93 -9.77 -15.31
C THR A 218 2.70 -10.21 -16.12
N GLY A 219 2.20 -9.35 -16.95
CA GLY A 219 1.05 -9.63 -17.83
C GLY A 219 0.42 -8.34 -18.31
N GLY A 220 -0.34 -8.41 -19.39
CA GLY A 220 -1.06 -7.25 -19.94
C GLY A 220 -2.28 -6.84 -19.11
N PRO A 221 -3.02 -5.83 -19.58
CA PRO A 221 -4.27 -5.40 -18.95
C PRO A 221 -5.29 -6.55 -18.90
N GLY A 222 -6.09 -6.58 -17.83
CA GLY A 222 -7.19 -7.53 -17.72
C GLY A 222 -6.80 -8.98 -17.41
N THR A 223 -5.52 -9.28 -17.15
CA THR A 223 -5.07 -10.65 -16.79
C THR A 223 -5.29 -11.01 -15.32
N GLY A 224 -5.83 -10.09 -14.52
CA GLY A 224 -6.13 -10.34 -13.12
C GLY A 224 -4.95 -10.19 -12.17
N LYS A 225 -3.87 -9.50 -12.57
CA LYS A 225 -2.65 -9.30 -11.76
C LYS A 225 -2.92 -8.83 -10.32
N THR A 226 -3.68 -7.75 -10.18
CA THR A 226 -4.07 -7.20 -8.85
C THR A 226 -4.85 -8.22 -8.03
N ALA A 227 -5.80 -8.93 -8.68
CA ALA A 227 -6.57 -9.97 -8.02
C ALA A 227 -5.67 -11.08 -7.47
N VAL A 228 -4.74 -11.57 -8.28
CA VAL A 228 -3.75 -12.58 -7.91
C VAL A 228 -2.90 -12.12 -6.73
N ALA A 229 -2.43 -10.86 -6.75
CA ALA A 229 -1.66 -10.29 -5.65
C ALA A 229 -2.45 -10.29 -4.33
N LEU A 230 -3.72 -9.87 -4.37
CA LEU A 230 -4.60 -9.83 -3.18
C LEU A 230 -4.93 -11.22 -2.66
N HIS A 231 -5.22 -12.17 -3.56
CA HIS A 231 -5.43 -13.57 -3.16
C HIS A 231 -4.16 -14.17 -2.54
N ARG A 232 -2.98 -13.82 -3.08
CA ARG A 232 -1.71 -14.23 -2.47
C ARG A 232 -1.54 -13.66 -1.07
N VAL A 233 -1.89 -12.38 -0.85
CA VAL A 233 -1.88 -11.78 0.51
C VAL A 233 -2.78 -12.59 1.45
N ALA A 234 -4.02 -12.86 1.05
CA ALA A 234 -4.96 -13.62 1.85
C ALA A 234 -4.44 -15.05 2.12
N TRP A 235 -3.85 -15.70 1.13
CA TRP A 235 -3.24 -17.02 1.29
C TRP A 235 -2.03 -16.99 2.24
N LEU A 236 -1.12 -16.01 2.11
CA LEU A 236 0.04 -15.85 2.98
C LEU A 236 -0.36 -15.61 4.43
N LEU A 237 -1.31 -14.73 4.68
CA LEU A 237 -1.82 -14.44 6.02
C LEU A 237 -2.51 -15.67 6.64
N PHE A 238 -3.26 -16.43 5.87
CA PHE A 238 -3.92 -17.65 6.32
C PHE A 238 -2.92 -18.76 6.65
N GLN A 239 -2.01 -19.10 5.70
CA GLN A 239 -1.10 -20.24 5.86
C GLN A 239 0.08 -19.94 6.80
N HIS A 240 0.52 -18.69 6.87
CA HIS A 240 1.73 -18.28 7.57
C HIS A 240 1.47 -17.20 8.62
N ARG A 241 0.31 -17.30 9.30
CA ARG A 241 -0.14 -16.32 10.31
C ARG A 241 0.91 -16.04 11.39
N ARG A 242 1.67 -17.05 11.85
CA ARG A 242 2.76 -16.86 12.83
C ARG A 242 3.91 -16.01 12.29
N ARG A 243 4.19 -16.10 11.00
CA ARG A 243 5.29 -15.36 10.36
C ARG A 243 4.91 -13.92 10.07
N PHE A 244 3.70 -13.70 9.58
CA PHE A 244 3.24 -12.39 9.12
C PHE A 244 2.36 -11.66 10.14
N GLY A 245 1.87 -12.33 11.19
CA GLY A 245 1.01 -11.72 12.20
C GLY A 245 1.74 -10.68 13.06
N SER A 246 3.04 -10.84 13.33
CA SER A 246 3.84 -9.91 14.13
C SER A 246 4.51 -8.81 13.31
N ARG A 247 4.91 -9.10 12.06
CA ARG A 247 5.60 -8.15 11.19
C ARG A 247 4.70 -7.57 10.08
N GLY A 248 3.49 -8.05 9.98
CA GLY A 248 2.50 -7.58 9.03
C GLY A 248 2.83 -7.81 7.55
N VAL A 249 1.83 -7.55 6.71
CA VAL A 249 1.94 -7.47 5.25
C VAL A 249 1.59 -6.06 4.84
N LEU A 250 2.45 -5.42 4.04
CA LEU A 250 2.18 -4.12 3.44
C LEU A 250 1.72 -4.31 1.99
N VAL A 251 0.59 -3.71 1.63
CA VAL A 251 0.12 -3.62 0.26
C VAL A 251 0.21 -2.17 -0.19
N VAL A 252 1.00 -1.92 -1.22
CA VAL A 252 1.23 -0.59 -1.78
C VAL A 252 0.53 -0.45 -3.12
N GLY A 253 -0.35 0.53 -3.20
CA GLY A 253 -1.02 0.93 -4.44
C GLY A 253 -0.55 2.27 -4.98
N PRO A 254 -0.89 2.58 -6.25
CA PRO A 254 -0.44 3.81 -6.91
C PRO A 254 -1.04 5.08 -6.30
N ASN A 255 -2.27 5.03 -5.80
CA ASN A 255 -2.99 6.18 -5.24
C ASN A 255 -4.04 5.77 -4.20
N ARG A 256 -4.61 6.75 -3.50
CA ARG A 256 -5.60 6.54 -2.43
C ARG A 256 -6.90 5.88 -2.91
N ARG A 257 -7.41 6.24 -4.08
CA ARG A 257 -8.63 5.63 -4.63
C ARG A 257 -8.47 4.13 -4.85
N PHE A 258 -7.28 3.72 -5.27
CA PHE A 258 -6.93 2.32 -5.42
C PHE A 258 -6.88 1.59 -4.07
N THR A 259 -6.28 2.18 -3.05
CA THR A 259 -6.24 1.58 -1.70
C THR A 259 -7.62 1.49 -1.07
N GLU A 260 -8.49 2.50 -1.22
CA GLU A 260 -9.89 2.48 -0.80
C GLU A 260 -10.70 1.37 -1.51
N TYR A 261 -10.40 1.11 -2.78
CA TYR A 261 -10.99 -0.01 -3.50
C TYR A 261 -10.55 -1.36 -2.90
N ILE A 262 -9.25 -1.55 -2.65
CA ILE A 262 -8.69 -2.78 -2.06
C ILE A 262 -9.19 -2.99 -0.64
N GLU A 263 -9.35 -1.94 0.15
CA GLU A 263 -9.89 -2.00 1.51
C GLU A 263 -11.29 -2.66 1.57
N ARG A 264 -12.06 -2.55 0.50
CA ARG A 264 -13.37 -3.21 0.36
C ARG A 264 -13.25 -4.66 -0.10
N VAL A 265 -12.19 -4.99 -0.83
CA VAL A 265 -11.99 -6.32 -1.43
C VAL A 265 -11.32 -7.28 -0.45
N LEU A 266 -10.27 -6.85 0.26
CA LEU A 266 -9.47 -7.73 1.12
C LEU A 266 -10.30 -8.43 2.21
N PRO A 267 -11.24 -7.76 2.92
CA PRO A 267 -12.12 -8.43 3.88
C PRO A 267 -13.02 -9.49 3.26
N SER A 268 -13.42 -9.34 1.97
CA SER A 268 -14.20 -10.36 1.27
C SER A 268 -13.41 -11.64 0.99
N LEU A 269 -12.07 -11.58 1.08
CA LEU A 269 -11.18 -12.73 1.01
C LEU A 269 -10.90 -13.37 2.37
N GLY A 270 -11.55 -12.88 3.45
CA GLY A 270 -11.46 -13.42 4.79
C GLY A 270 -10.27 -12.93 5.61
N GLU A 271 -9.58 -11.86 5.19
CA GLU A 271 -8.42 -11.32 5.91
C GLU A 271 -8.50 -9.79 6.06
N GLY A 272 -8.19 -9.30 7.27
CA GLY A 272 -8.16 -7.88 7.59
C GLY A 272 -6.81 -7.39 8.15
N GLY A 273 -5.80 -8.25 8.18
CA GLY A 273 -4.52 -8.00 8.85
C GLY A 273 -3.42 -7.39 7.98
N ALA A 274 -3.70 -6.92 6.77
CA ALA A 274 -2.74 -6.25 5.91
C ALA A 274 -2.79 -4.73 6.07
N ALA A 275 -1.63 -4.07 6.13
CA ALA A 275 -1.53 -2.62 6.07
C ALA A 275 -1.68 -2.17 4.60
N LEU A 276 -2.69 -1.36 4.32
CA LEU A 276 -2.90 -0.78 2.99
C LEU A 276 -2.37 0.64 2.98
N ARG A 277 -1.49 0.95 2.03
CA ARG A 277 -0.91 2.29 1.85
C ARG A 277 -0.85 2.65 0.37
N SER A 278 -1.04 3.93 0.07
CA SER A 278 -0.71 4.49 -1.23
C SER A 278 0.74 5.01 -1.22
N LEU A 279 1.30 5.30 -2.39
CA LEU A 279 2.60 5.98 -2.47
C LEU A 279 2.61 7.35 -1.77
N GLY A 280 1.43 7.92 -1.48
CA GLY A 280 1.26 9.22 -0.84
C GLY A 280 1.27 9.17 0.70
N ASP A 281 0.99 8.02 1.31
CA ASP A 281 0.83 7.86 2.75
C ASP A 281 1.64 6.68 3.33
N VAL A 282 2.56 6.14 2.54
CA VAL A 282 3.43 5.03 2.97
C VAL A 282 4.42 5.45 4.06
N VAL A 283 4.72 6.73 4.18
CA VAL A 283 5.55 7.31 5.25
C VAL A 283 4.67 7.82 6.37
N HIS A 284 4.90 7.36 7.59
CA HIS A 284 4.08 7.77 8.74
C HIS A 284 4.07 9.29 8.93
N GLY A 285 2.88 9.87 9.09
CA GLY A 285 2.70 11.32 9.28
C GLY A 285 2.90 12.18 8.04
N VAL A 286 3.08 11.57 6.85
CA VAL A 286 3.15 12.26 5.56
C VAL A 286 1.93 11.89 4.73
N GLU A 287 1.22 12.88 4.22
CA GLU A 287 0.10 12.69 3.30
C GLU A 287 0.31 13.52 2.02
N ALA A 288 0.28 12.86 0.89
CA ALA A 288 0.35 13.48 -0.42
C ALA A 288 -0.79 12.97 -1.30
N VAL A 289 -1.47 13.88 -1.98
CA VAL A 289 -2.65 13.57 -2.81
C VAL A 289 -2.49 14.06 -4.25
N ARG A 290 -1.40 14.75 -4.55
CA ARG A 290 -1.18 15.42 -5.82
C ARG A 290 -0.22 14.64 -6.71
N HIS A 291 -0.62 14.45 -7.97
CA HIS A 291 0.31 14.02 -9.01
C HIS A 291 1.25 15.18 -9.38
N GLU A 292 2.49 14.86 -9.65
CA GLU A 292 3.49 15.82 -10.11
C GLU A 292 3.44 15.92 -11.64
N ASP A 293 3.87 17.07 -12.17
CA ASP A 293 4.19 17.21 -13.58
C ASP A 293 5.21 16.14 -14.01
N PRO A 294 5.07 15.50 -15.20
CA PRO A 294 5.94 14.39 -15.60
C PRO A 294 7.45 14.74 -15.60
N VAL A 295 7.83 15.98 -15.98
CA VAL A 295 9.24 16.40 -16.00
C VAL A 295 9.76 16.52 -14.58
N ARG A 296 8.99 17.13 -13.67
CA ARG A 296 9.34 17.26 -12.26
C ARG A 296 9.36 15.89 -11.57
N ALA A 297 8.38 15.03 -11.88
CA ALA A 297 8.32 13.66 -11.34
C ALA A 297 9.57 12.85 -11.69
N LYS A 298 10.04 12.96 -12.95
CA LYS A 298 11.26 12.31 -13.41
C LYS A 298 12.50 12.83 -12.68
N LEU A 299 12.61 14.15 -12.48
CA LEU A 299 13.72 14.74 -11.74
C LEU A 299 13.73 14.32 -10.27
N LYS A 300 12.57 14.44 -9.58
CA LYS A 300 12.41 14.06 -8.18
C LYS A 300 12.61 12.55 -7.95
N GLY A 301 12.16 11.73 -8.89
CA GLY A 301 12.29 10.27 -8.83
C GLY A 301 13.68 9.73 -9.16
N SER A 302 14.58 10.56 -9.71
CA SER A 302 15.92 10.15 -10.14
C SER A 302 16.84 9.81 -8.96
N PRO A 303 17.69 8.77 -9.05
CA PRO A 303 18.70 8.44 -8.02
C PRO A 303 19.71 9.58 -7.78
N ARG A 304 19.84 10.52 -8.73
CA ARG A 304 20.70 11.70 -8.57
C ARG A 304 20.30 12.56 -7.37
N MET A 305 19.00 12.54 -7.02
CA MET A 305 18.48 13.29 -5.86
C MET A 305 19.11 12.84 -4.54
N VAL A 306 19.53 11.59 -4.39
CA VAL A 306 20.25 11.12 -3.20
C VAL A 306 21.48 11.98 -2.88
N ARG A 307 22.22 12.40 -3.91
CA ARG A 307 23.41 13.27 -3.72
C ARG A 307 23.04 14.68 -3.31
N VAL A 308 22.00 15.25 -3.90
CA VAL A 308 21.47 16.57 -3.57
C VAL A 308 20.96 16.60 -2.13
N LEU A 309 20.11 15.64 -1.77
CA LEU A 309 19.53 15.54 -0.43
C LEU A 309 20.59 15.28 0.64
N ARG A 310 21.56 14.41 0.36
CA ARG A 310 22.69 14.16 1.29
C ARG A 310 23.50 15.43 1.55
N LYS A 311 23.78 16.21 0.51
CA LYS A 311 24.48 17.48 0.68
C LYS A 311 23.63 18.44 1.49
N ALA A 312 22.35 18.61 1.17
CA ALA A 312 21.42 19.45 1.90
C ALA A 312 21.24 19.03 3.39
N ALA A 313 21.24 17.73 3.67
CA ALA A 313 21.15 17.22 5.04
C ALA A 313 22.44 17.46 5.85
N ASN A 314 23.61 17.36 5.21
CA ASN A 314 24.90 17.45 5.88
C ASN A 314 25.43 18.90 5.99
N ASP A 315 25.05 19.78 5.07
CA ASP A 315 25.46 21.19 5.11
C ASP A 315 24.79 21.93 6.27
N ALA A 316 25.37 23.06 6.68
CA ALA A 316 24.70 23.98 7.59
C ALA A 316 23.39 24.49 6.94
N PRO A 317 22.37 24.85 7.74
CA PRO A 317 21.17 25.47 7.20
C PRO A 317 21.52 26.68 6.34
N TRP A 318 20.70 26.89 5.28
CA TRP A 318 20.87 28.06 4.42
C TRP A 318 20.79 29.36 5.22
N GLY A 319 21.80 30.23 5.11
CA GLY A 319 21.90 31.45 5.90
C GLY A 319 22.45 31.30 7.31
N ALA A 320 22.87 30.08 7.73
CA ALA A 320 23.53 29.90 9.02
C ALA A 320 24.83 30.71 9.17
N PRO A 321 25.16 31.17 10.40
CA PRO A 321 26.40 31.92 10.64
C PRO A 321 27.63 31.08 10.29
N LYS A 322 28.64 31.67 9.68
CA LYS A 322 29.86 30.99 9.28
C LYS A 322 30.93 31.00 10.38
N ASP A 323 30.88 31.96 11.29
CA ASP A 323 31.76 32.14 12.43
C ASP A 323 30.95 32.59 13.66
N VAL A 324 31.57 32.58 14.84
CA VAL A 324 30.97 33.12 16.06
C VAL A 324 32.05 33.82 16.90
N ARG A 325 31.71 35.03 17.36
CA ARG A 325 32.52 35.82 18.31
C ARG A 325 31.92 35.67 19.70
N LEU A 326 32.79 35.38 20.65
CA LEU A 326 32.44 35.12 22.04
C LEU A 326 33.31 35.93 22.96
N VAL A 327 32.83 36.14 24.17
CA VAL A 327 33.57 36.87 25.22
C VAL A 327 33.51 36.05 26.50
N TYR A 328 34.63 35.88 27.16
CA TYR A 328 34.66 35.28 28.47
C TYR A 328 35.69 35.99 29.36
N GLN A 329 35.29 36.41 30.54
CA GLN A 329 36.13 37.16 31.50
C GLN A 329 36.91 38.33 30.85
N GLY A 330 36.24 39.10 29.96
CA GLY A 330 36.80 40.23 29.24
C GLY A 330 37.71 39.89 28.04
N THR A 331 38.01 38.60 27.82
CA THR A 331 38.77 38.13 26.64
C THR A 331 37.85 37.80 25.48
N PHE A 332 38.16 38.41 24.31
CA PHE A 332 37.45 38.13 23.05
C PHE A 332 38.14 37.00 22.32
N PHE A 333 37.34 36.03 21.85
CA PHE A 333 37.82 34.94 21.00
C PHE A 333 36.80 34.60 19.92
N MET A 334 37.21 33.86 18.88
CA MET A 334 36.37 33.54 17.75
C MET A 334 36.56 32.08 17.32
N LEU A 335 35.46 31.43 16.93
CA LEU A 335 35.51 30.19 16.15
C LEU A 335 35.36 30.57 14.68
N GLU A 336 36.41 30.34 13.92
CA GLU A 336 36.50 30.73 12.52
C GLU A 336 35.78 29.75 11.58
N ALA A 337 35.35 30.24 10.41
CA ALA A 337 34.64 29.46 9.40
C ALA A 337 35.36 28.15 9.01
N GLY A 338 36.69 28.20 8.87
CA GLY A 338 37.50 27.03 8.52
C GLY A 338 37.54 25.96 9.59
N GLN A 339 37.63 26.38 10.88
CA GLN A 339 37.59 25.48 12.02
C GLN A 339 36.21 24.79 12.14
N LEU A 340 35.14 25.57 11.98
CA LEU A 340 33.75 25.08 12.06
C LEU A 340 33.45 24.13 10.90
N ALA A 341 33.88 24.43 9.67
CA ALA A 341 33.71 23.52 8.52
C ALA A 341 34.47 22.21 8.75
N GLY A 342 35.70 22.24 9.24
CA GLY A 342 36.47 21.04 9.59
C GLY A 342 35.84 20.23 10.72
N LEU A 343 35.22 20.89 11.71
CA LEU A 343 34.49 20.26 12.79
C LEU A 343 33.27 19.52 12.24
N ARG A 344 32.46 20.18 11.39
CA ARG A 344 31.30 19.58 10.74
C ARG A 344 31.67 18.31 9.95
N GLU A 345 32.71 18.41 9.13
CA GLU A 345 33.20 17.27 8.35
C GLU A 345 33.62 16.09 9.25
N ARG A 346 34.35 16.35 10.35
CA ARG A 346 34.75 15.29 11.28
C ARG A 346 33.58 14.64 11.96
N MET A 347 32.57 15.43 12.40
CA MET A 347 31.38 14.92 13.08
C MET A 347 30.51 14.02 12.19
N LEU A 348 30.48 14.28 10.87
CA LEU A 348 29.68 13.54 9.89
C LEU A 348 30.42 12.39 9.20
N ARG A 349 31.70 12.14 9.55
CA ARG A 349 32.45 11.00 8.97
C ARG A 349 31.80 9.67 9.31
N GLY A 350 31.86 8.71 8.38
CA GLY A 350 31.37 7.36 8.60
C GLY A 350 29.84 7.24 8.61
N SER A 351 29.16 8.08 7.83
CA SER A 351 27.69 8.06 7.68
C SER A 351 26.92 8.37 8.97
N ARG A 352 27.51 9.14 9.87
CA ARG A 352 26.82 9.64 11.07
C ARG A 352 25.70 10.61 10.68
N ARG A 353 24.58 10.50 11.35
CA ARG A 353 23.38 11.30 11.05
C ARG A 353 23.39 12.62 11.83
N PRO A 354 23.12 13.77 11.21
CA PRO A 354 23.22 15.10 11.85
C PRO A 354 22.45 15.24 13.15
N ASN A 355 21.21 14.75 13.22
CA ASN A 355 20.39 14.83 14.43
C ASN A 355 20.95 13.95 15.56
N ALA A 356 21.45 12.75 15.23
CA ALA A 356 21.96 11.81 16.21
C ALA A 356 23.27 12.28 16.87
N VAL A 357 24.13 12.98 16.15
CA VAL A 357 25.43 13.46 16.66
C VAL A 357 25.37 14.84 17.31
N ARG A 358 24.18 15.46 17.40
CA ARG A 358 24.05 16.84 17.89
C ARG A 358 24.68 17.08 19.27
N ALA A 359 24.52 16.15 20.19
CA ALA A 359 25.12 16.27 21.53
C ALA A 359 26.66 16.22 21.47
N ASP A 360 27.22 15.37 20.59
CA ASP A 360 28.67 15.28 20.39
C ASP A 360 29.21 16.55 19.74
N VAL A 361 28.45 17.14 18.81
CA VAL A 361 28.80 18.43 18.18
C VAL A 361 28.84 19.55 19.19
N ILE A 362 27.87 19.65 20.09
CA ILE A 362 27.86 20.67 21.15
C ILE A 362 29.10 20.53 22.03
N ARG A 363 29.44 19.30 22.41
CA ARG A 363 30.68 19.06 23.19
C ARG A 363 31.92 19.47 22.42
N ALA A 364 32.03 19.12 21.14
CA ALA A 364 33.15 19.49 20.29
C ALA A 364 33.26 21.01 20.05
N LEU A 365 32.13 21.72 19.98
CA LEU A 365 32.11 23.18 19.92
C LEU A 365 32.61 23.81 21.23
N GLN A 366 32.23 23.25 22.36
CA GLN A 366 32.72 23.71 23.68
C GLN A 366 34.23 23.52 23.82
N GLU A 367 34.74 22.36 23.36
CA GLU A 367 36.21 22.12 23.32
C GLU A 367 36.92 23.09 22.38
N ALA A 368 36.40 23.33 21.22
CA ALA A 368 36.97 24.29 20.28
C ALA A 368 36.94 25.73 20.83
N ALA A 369 35.87 26.11 21.53
CA ALA A 369 35.75 27.41 22.18
C ALA A 369 36.76 27.56 23.34
N TRP A 370 36.97 26.51 24.15
CA TRP A 370 37.97 26.51 25.17
C TRP A 370 39.40 26.72 24.59
N THR A 371 39.73 25.96 23.54
CA THR A 371 41.03 26.13 22.85
C THR A 371 41.22 27.54 22.30
N ALA A 372 40.20 28.08 21.64
CA ALA A 372 40.25 29.43 21.08
C ALA A 372 40.41 30.51 22.18
N TYR A 373 39.74 30.32 23.34
CA TYR A 373 39.91 31.20 24.51
C TYR A 373 41.31 31.14 25.04
N GLN A 374 41.91 29.95 25.21
CA GLN A 374 43.31 29.78 25.67
C GLN A 374 44.30 30.44 24.71
N ASP A 375 44.10 30.26 23.39
CA ASP A 375 44.98 30.88 22.38
C ASP A 375 44.86 32.40 22.41
N ALA A 376 43.67 32.96 22.62
CA ALA A 376 43.44 34.38 22.77
C ALA A 376 44.15 34.95 24.03
N LYS A 377 44.11 34.23 25.18
CA LYS A 377 44.81 34.60 26.41
C LYS A 377 46.34 34.64 26.20
N ARG A 378 46.88 33.58 25.59
CA ARG A 378 48.31 33.52 25.25
C ARG A 378 48.76 34.69 24.34
N ALA A 379 47.93 35.00 23.35
CA ALA A 379 48.19 36.10 22.42
C ALA A 379 48.16 37.49 23.13
N ALA A 380 47.40 37.63 24.23
CA ALA A 380 47.33 38.82 25.06
C ALA A 380 48.50 38.94 26.04
N GLY A 381 49.37 37.93 26.15
CA GLY A 381 50.52 37.90 27.08
C GLY A 381 50.20 37.42 28.48
N ASP A 382 49.00 36.90 28.71
CA ASP A 382 48.66 36.26 29.99
C ASP A 382 49.33 34.90 30.12
N ALA A 383 50.29 34.75 31.06
CA ALA A 383 50.93 33.49 31.37
C ALA A 383 49.84 32.48 31.86
N SER A 384 49.84 31.30 31.30
CA SER A 384 48.89 30.25 31.72
C SER A 384 49.33 29.65 33.06
N PRO A 385 48.54 29.70 34.13
CA PRO A 385 48.88 29.03 35.38
C PRO A 385 48.82 27.50 35.26
N TYR A 386 48.34 26.97 34.13
CA TYR A 386 48.12 25.56 33.88
C TYR A 386 49.36 24.73 33.61
N ASP A 387 50.46 25.38 33.22
CA ASP A 387 51.74 24.71 33.05
C ASP A 387 52.33 24.23 34.39
N GLU A 388 51.95 24.88 35.49
CA GLU A 388 52.39 24.52 36.84
C GLU A 388 51.40 23.64 37.62
N TYR A 389 50.08 23.76 37.33
CA TYR A 389 48.99 23.07 38.09
C TYR A 389 47.95 22.44 37.14
N PRO A 390 48.17 21.21 36.68
CA PRO A 390 47.25 20.54 35.72
C PRO A 390 45.82 20.35 36.24
N ASP A 391 45.66 20.19 37.57
CA ASP A 391 44.31 19.99 38.18
C ASP A 391 43.44 21.25 38.07
N LEU A 392 44.04 22.44 38.16
CA LEU A 392 43.34 23.72 37.98
C LEU A 392 42.82 23.89 36.54
N PHE A 393 43.51 23.32 35.56
CA PHE A 393 43.08 23.34 34.15
C PHE A 393 41.70 22.69 33.94
N GLU A 394 41.50 21.53 34.57
CA GLU A 394 40.22 20.81 34.39
C GLU A 394 39.05 21.50 35.13
N ASP A 395 39.26 22.10 36.31
CA ASP A 395 38.23 22.83 37.03
C ASP A 395 37.85 24.14 36.32
N ASP A 396 38.82 24.88 35.81
CA ASP A 396 38.59 26.11 35.04
C ASP A 396 37.88 25.81 33.71
N LYS A 397 38.25 24.72 33.07
CA LYS A 397 37.58 24.27 31.85
C LYS A 397 36.10 23.88 32.10
N ARG A 398 35.81 23.18 33.22
CA ARG A 398 34.44 22.85 33.60
C ARG A 398 33.62 24.11 33.85
N THR A 399 34.19 25.09 34.59
CA THR A 399 33.55 26.37 34.86
C THR A 399 33.29 27.13 33.55
N PHE A 400 34.30 27.24 32.68
CA PHE A 400 34.16 27.87 31.37
C PHE A 400 33.04 27.23 30.58
N ILE A 401 32.97 25.90 30.48
CA ILE A 401 31.95 25.18 29.74
C ILE A 401 30.56 25.44 30.31
N ALA A 402 30.42 25.44 31.64
CA ALA A 402 29.17 25.74 32.32
C ALA A 402 28.67 27.15 32.01
N ASP A 403 29.56 28.14 32.13
CA ASP A 403 29.25 29.54 31.84
C ASP A 403 28.95 29.75 30.36
N LEU A 404 29.73 29.13 29.45
CA LEU A 404 29.51 29.20 28.00
C LEU A 404 28.14 28.70 27.60
N ARG A 405 27.64 27.62 28.22
CA ARG A 405 26.30 27.09 27.97
C ARG A 405 25.19 28.10 28.31
N SER A 406 25.40 28.94 29.32
CA SER A 406 24.44 29.95 29.73
C SER A 406 24.49 31.21 28.86
N GLN A 407 25.56 31.39 28.07
CA GLN A 407 25.72 32.56 27.19
C GLN A 407 24.78 32.48 25.97
N ARG A 408 23.90 33.45 25.86
CA ARG A 408 22.95 33.55 24.75
C ARG A 408 23.61 33.55 23.36
N PRO A 409 24.73 34.25 23.11
CA PRO A 409 25.41 34.20 21.79
C PRO A 409 25.86 32.81 21.39
N PHE A 410 26.32 31.99 22.33
CA PHE A 410 26.72 30.61 22.04
C PHE A 410 25.49 29.71 21.79
N ALA A 411 24.46 29.84 22.61
CA ALA A 411 23.21 29.06 22.44
C ALA A 411 22.51 29.38 21.10
N ASP A 412 22.41 30.67 20.77
CA ASP A 412 21.84 31.13 19.48
C ASP A 412 22.66 30.62 18.28
N PHE A 413 23.99 30.66 18.40
CA PHE A 413 24.89 30.11 17.38
C PHE A 413 24.68 28.61 17.19
N VAL A 414 24.68 27.83 18.28
CA VAL A 414 24.47 26.36 18.20
C VAL A 414 23.13 26.05 17.54
N THR A 415 22.08 26.78 17.89
CA THR A 415 20.73 26.60 17.34
C THR A 415 20.68 26.95 15.84
N ALA A 416 21.39 28.00 15.41
CA ALA A 416 21.41 28.42 14.00
C ALA A 416 22.37 27.55 13.15
N TRP A 417 23.53 27.16 13.70
CA TRP A 417 24.56 26.44 12.95
C TRP A 417 24.37 24.93 12.90
N TRP A 418 23.80 24.31 13.97
CA TRP A 418 23.49 22.88 14.05
C TRP A 418 22.12 22.65 14.72
N PRO A 419 21.02 23.10 14.09
CA PRO A 419 19.68 22.81 14.61
C PRO A 419 19.37 21.33 14.52
N GLN A 420 18.41 20.89 15.29
CA GLN A 420 17.71 19.65 15.03
C GLN A 420 16.76 19.89 13.85
N ARG A 421 16.85 19.11 12.78
CA ARG A 421 16.19 19.39 11.51
C ARG A 421 15.14 18.32 11.20
N MET A 422 13.99 18.76 10.69
CA MET A 422 12.94 17.89 10.18
C MET A 422 13.05 17.75 8.65
N PRO A 423 12.70 16.57 8.08
CA PRO A 423 12.75 16.34 6.64
C PRO A 423 12.04 17.41 5.81
N LEU A 424 10.84 17.82 6.25
CA LEU A 424 10.02 18.81 5.57
C LEU A 424 10.68 20.20 5.57
N GLU A 425 11.36 20.59 6.65
CA GLU A 425 12.08 21.87 6.73
C GLU A 425 13.25 21.92 5.73
N VAL A 426 13.97 20.80 5.61
CA VAL A 426 15.05 20.68 4.63
C VAL A 426 14.50 20.75 3.20
N LEU A 427 13.41 20.03 2.92
CA LEU A 427 12.78 20.05 1.60
C LEU A 427 12.29 21.46 1.24
N ARG A 428 11.66 22.17 2.19
CA ARG A 428 11.25 23.58 1.99
C ARG A 428 12.41 24.51 1.72
N SER A 429 13.53 24.34 2.41
CA SER A 429 14.72 25.17 2.17
C SER A 429 15.25 25.03 0.74
N LEU A 430 15.07 23.88 0.09
CA LEU A 430 15.39 23.68 -1.33
C LEU A 430 14.48 24.46 -2.30
N GLY A 431 13.39 25.06 -1.81
CA GLY A 431 12.56 26.00 -2.55
C GLY A 431 13.27 27.35 -2.85
N ASP A 432 14.39 27.65 -2.17
CA ASP A 432 15.26 28.77 -2.53
C ASP A 432 16.14 28.40 -3.74
N PRO A 433 16.02 29.10 -4.88
CA PRO A 433 16.76 28.75 -6.10
C PRO A 433 18.30 28.86 -5.95
N ALA A 434 18.78 29.79 -5.13
CA ALA A 434 20.22 29.99 -4.92
C ALA A 434 20.78 28.83 -4.08
N TYR A 435 20.08 28.45 -3.03
CA TYR A 435 20.47 27.31 -2.21
C TYR A 435 20.44 25.99 -3.01
N LEU A 436 19.32 25.73 -3.75
CA LEU A 436 19.24 24.52 -4.56
C LEU A 436 20.33 24.46 -5.63
N ALA A 437 20.64 25.57 -6.28
CA ALA A 437 21.76 25.64 -7.25
C ALA A 437 23.11 25.31 -6.61
N GLU A 438 23.34 25.72 -5.36
CA GLU A 438 24.56 25.39 -4.63
C GLU A 438 24.66 23.91 -4.27
N VAL A 439 23.62 23.34 -3.68
CA VAL A 439 23.63 21.93 -3.21
C VAL A 439 23.53 20.93 -4.36
N SER A 440 22.97 21.33 -5.49
CA SER A 440 22.83 20.48 -6.69
C SER A 440 23.96 20.66 -7.72
N ARG A 441 24.97 21.45 -7.41
CA ARG A 441 26.11 21.73 -8.33
C ARG A 441 26.77 20.45 -8.82
N GLY A 442 26.88 20.29 -10.14
CA GLY A 442 27.42 19.07 -10.77
C GLY A 442 26.49 17.85 -10.75
N VAL A 443 25.24 18.01 -10.32
CA VAL A 443 24.22 16.97 -10.30
C VAL A 443 23.02 17.30 -11.18
N LEU A 444 22.49 18.52 -11.06
CA LEU A 444 21.38 19.03 -11.84
C LEU A 444 21.85 20.18 -12.76
N SER A 445 21.15 20.36 -13.88
CA SER A 445 21.28 21.56 -14.69
C SER A 445 20.68 22.78 -13.98
N GLY A 446 21.11 23.99 -14.33
CA GLY A 446 20.52 25.19 -13.74
C GLY A 446 19.03 25.37 -14.07
N ALA A 447 18.55 24.82 -15.19
CA ALA A 447 17.14 24.81 -15.55
C ALA A 447 16.34 23.84 -14.66
N ASP A 448 16.85 22.61 -14.47
CA ASP A 448 16.23 21.60 -13.62
C ASP A 448 16.14 22.05 -12.16
N ALA A 449 17.24 22.66 -11.65
CA ALA A 449 17.27 23.21 -10.30
C ALA A 449 16.20 24.29 -10.10
N ARG A 450 16.02 25.22 -11.05
CA ARG A 450 14.98 26.25 -10.97
C ARG A 450 13.58 25.62 -10.98
N LEU A 451 13.34 24.66 -11.88
CA LEU A 451 12.06 23.96 -12.01
C LEU A 451 11.67 23.24 -10.71
N LEU A 452 12.65 22.60 -10.04
CA LEU A 452 12.43 21.95 -8.76
C LEU A 452 12.23 22.95 -7.62
N ALA A 453 12.99 24.03 -7.55
CA ALA A 453 12.83 25.06 -6.53
C ALA A 453 11.41 25.67 -6.55
N GLU A 454 10.87 25.94 -7.74
CA GLU A 454 9.49 26.40 -7.90
C GLU A 454 8.47 25.43 -7.29
N SER A 455 8.68 24.13 -7.48
CA SER A 455 7.79 23.10 -6.95
C SER A 455 7.74 23.07 -5.42
N TRP A 456 8.84 23.42 -4.73
CA TRP A 456 8.91 23.36 -3.27
C TRP A 456 8.68 24.70 -2.56
N ARG A 457 8.69 25.82 -3.29
CA ARG A 457 8.52 27.16 -2.72
C ARG A 457 7.23 27.31 -1.94
N ALA A 458 6.12 26.78 -2.46
CA ALA A 458 4.80 26.89 -1.86
C ALA A 458 4.41 25.68 -0.97
N VAL A 459 5.32 24.71 -0.76
CA VAL A 459 5.01 23.54 0.06
C VAL A 459 4.87 23.94 1.53
N GLY A 460 3.66 23.78 2.08
CA GLY A 460 3.34 24.06 3.48
C GLY A 460 3.05 25.52 3.78
N GLU A 461 2.90 26.38 2.78
CA GLU A 461 2.27 27.69 2.95
C GLU A 461 0.75 27.55 3.01
N PRO A 462 0.05 28.42 3.78
CA PRO A 462 -1.42 28.44 3.79
C PRO A 462 -1.96 28.69 2.38
N GLY A 463 -2.73 27.75 1.83
CA GLY A 463 -3.24 27.81 0.45
C GLY A 463 -2.20 27.47 -0.64
N GLY A 464 -1.01 27.02 -0.26
CA GLY A 464 0.01 26.56 -1.19
C GLY A 464 -0.26 25.14 -1.73
N ALA A 465 0.54 24.74 -2.72
CA ALA A 465 0.48 23.39 -3.26
C ALA A 465 0.91 22.37 -2.18
N GLY A 466 0.08 21.37 -1.93
CA GLY A 466 0.43 20.24 -1.06
C GLY A 466 1.58 19.38 -1.62
N LEU A 467 2.04 18.43 -0.83
CA LEU A 467 3.05 17.46 -1.25
C LEU A 467 2.56 16.62 -2.45
N SER A 468 3.47 16.30 -3.35
CA SER A 468 3.23 15.34 -4.43
C SER A 468 3.68 13.93 -4.04
N TYR A 469 3.17 12.90 -4.74
CA TYR A 469 3.61 11.51 -4.55
C TYR A 469 5.14 11.35 -4.67
N SER A 470 5.79 12.16 -5.50
CA SER A 470 7.25 12.14 -5.67
C SER A 470 8.00 12.74 -4.47
N ASP A 471 7.40 13.69 -3.74
CA ASP A 471 8.01 14.32 -2.57
C ASP A 471 8.11 13.37 -1.38
N VAL A 472 7.18 12.41 -1.25
CA VAL A 472 7.16 11.44 -0.14
C VAL A 472 8.46 10.64 -0.08
N ALA A 473 8.95 10.17 -1.23
CA ALA A 473 10.21 9.43 -1.30
C ALA A 473 11.44 10.29 -0.97
N LEU A 474 11.38 11.60 -1.25
CA LEU A 474 12.45 12.55 -0.89
C LEU A 474 12.44 12.83 0.62
N LEU A 475 11.26 12.96 1.22
CA LEU A 475 11.10 13.11 2.68
C LEU A 475 11.61 11.88 3.42
N ASP A 476 11.30 10.68 2.95
CA ASP A 476 11.81 9.42 3.48
C ASP A 476 13.34 9.33 3.38
N GLU A 477 13.92 9.74 2.26
CA GLU A 477 15.38 9.81 2.12
C GLU A 477 16.00 10.81 3.09
N LEU A 478 15.39 12.01 3.26
CA LEU A 478 15.84 13.00 4.20
C LEU A 478 15.74 12.52 5.65
N ASP A 479 14.67 11.82 6.01
CA ASP A 479 14.53 11.23 7.35
C ASP A 479 15.65 10.22 7.63
N ALA A 480 15.92 9.34 6.68
CA ALA A 480 17.02 8.38 6.77
C ALA A 480 18.40 9.06 6.88
N LEU A 481 18.59 10.20 6.21
CA LEU A 481 19.87 10.96 6.21
C LEU A 481 20.05 11.78 7.50
N LEU A 482 19.00 12.44 7.98
CA LEU A 482 19.03 13.28 9.18
C LEU A 482 19.09 12.46 10.47
N GLY A 483 18.44 11.30 10.51
CA GLY A 483 18.23 10.48 11.69
C GLY A 483 17.06 10.97 12.56
N ALA A 484 16.73 10.22 13.59
CA ALA A 484 15.57 10.50 14.43
C ALA A 484 15.54 11.96 14.88
N GLY A 485 14.50 12.66 14.45
CA GLY A 485 14.18 14.01 14.93
C GLY A 485 13.63 13.99 16.35
N PRO A 486 13.27 15.15 16.91
CA PRO A 486 12.59 15.20 18.18
C PRO A 486 11.26 14.46 18.04
N ARG A 487 11.13 13.33 18.74
CA ARG A 487 9.82 12.70 18.88
C ARG A 487 8.93 13.71 19.61
N SER A 488 7.84 14.10 18.98
CA SER A 488 6.82 14.88 19.66
C SER A 488 6.27 14.03 20.81
N THR A 489 6.68 14.34 22.04
CA THR A 489 6.13 13.71 23.26
C THR A 489 4.63 13.95 23.39
N ARG A 490 4.08 14.89 22.62
CA ARG A 490 2.65 15.23 22.59
C ARG A 490 1.79 14.14 21.93
N ALA A 491 2.34 13.34 21.01
CA ALA A 491 1.58 12.29 20.31
C ALA A 491 1.35 11.04 21.20
N VAL A 492 2.20 10.80 22.20
CA VAL A 492 2.06 9.64 23.09
C VAL A 492 1.08 9.94 24.24
N ALA A 493 1.01 11.18 24.72
CA ALA A 493 0.06 11.59 25.75
C ALA A 493 -1.38 11.77 25.24
N ALA A 494 -1.58 12.01 23.94
CA ALA A 494 -2.90 12.16 23.32
C ALA A 494 -3.57 10.82 22.99
N ALA A 495 -2.93 9.69 23.24
CA ALA A 495 -3.42 8.36 22.87
C ALA A 495 -3.99 7.55 24.05
N ASP A 496 -4.13 8.12 25.23
CA ASP A 496 -4.87 7.44 26.30
C ASP A 496 -6.37 7.74 26.16
N PRO A 497 -7.18 6.77 25.68
CA PRO A 497 -8.61 6.97 25.45
C PRO A 497 -9.41 7.19 26.74
N TYR A 498 -8.76 7.09 27.89
CA TYR A 498 -9.38 7.26 29.20
C TYR A 498 -9.08 8.63 29.86
N VAL A 499 -8.26 9.46 29.22
CA VAL A 499 -8.01 10.83 29.68
C VAL A 499 -8.91 11.79 28.90
N VAL A 500 -9.94 12.32 29.55
CA VAL A 500 -10.83 13.35 29.02
C VAL A 500 -10.63 14.62 29.84
N ASP A 501 -10.31 15.72 29.18
CA ASP A 501 -10.05 17.03 29.81
C ASP A 501 -8.97 17.01 30.90
N GLY A 502 -7.94 16.17 30.76
CA GLY A 502 -6.85 16.08 31.71
C GLY A 502 -7.13 15.21 32.95
N VAL A 503 -8.29 14.58 33.02
CA VAL A 503 -8.66 13.67 34.11
C VAL A 503 -8.75 12.25 33.60
N ASN A 504 -8.05 11.34 34.27
CA ASN A 504 -8.19 9.91 33.98
C ASN A 504 -9.57 9.43 34.49
N MET A 505 -10.45 9.10 33.55
CA MET A 505 -11.85 8.70 33.84
C MET A 505 -11.97 7.38 34.64
N LEU A 506 -10.90 6.61 34.76
CA LEU A 506 -10.90 5.35 35.52
C LEU A 506 -10.46 5.55 36.99
N THR A 507 -9.55 6.49 37.25
CA THR A 507 -9.03 6.73 38.60
C THR A 507 -9.59 8.00 39.23
N GLY A 508 -10.16 8.91 38.43
CA GLY A 508 -10.63 10.22 38.86
C GLY A 508 -9.50 11.21 39.20
N GLU A 509 -8.24 10.85 38.90
CA GLU A 509 -7.09 11.69 39.15
C GLU A 509 -6.76 12.58 37.95
N GLU A 510 -6.38 13.84 38.22
CA GLU A 510 -5.84 14.73 37.18
C GLU A 510 -4.48 14.20 36.71
N VAL A 511 -4.34 14.00 35.40
CA VAL A 511 -3.07 13.60 34.78
C VAL A 511 -2.25 14.88 34.57
N ASP A 512 -1.23 15.06 35.40
CA ASP A 512 -0.27 16.16 35.28
C ASP A 512 0.49 16.03 33.95
N ASP A 513 0.33 16.99 33.05
CA ASP A 513 0.95 17.04 31.71
C ASP A 513 2.46 17.39 31.76
N GLY A 514 3.02 17.48 32.94
CA GLY A 514 4.46 17.73 33.15
C GLY A 514 4.92 19.12 32.72
N SER A 515 4.01 20.09 32.59
CA SER A 515 4.32 21.46 32.15
C SER A 515 4.71 22.44 33.27
N ASP A 516 4.71 22.01 34.57
CA ASP A 516 5.05 22.88 35.68
C ASP A 516 6.46 22.54 36.28
N PRO A 517 7.47 23.40 36.10
CA PRO A 517 8.83 23.12 36.55
C PRO A 517 9.04 23.24 38.10
N GLU A 518 8.01 23.56 38.88
CA GLU A 518 8.13 23.82 40.33
C GLU A 518 7.57 22.73 41.27
N SER A 519 6.91 21.68 40.73
CA SER A 519 6.48 20.57 41.60
C SER A 519 7.61 19.59 41.90
N GLY A 520 8.40 19.88 42.95
CA GLY A 520 9.40 19.00 43.52
C GLY A 520 8.80 17.78 44.23
N GLY A 521 8.12 16.91 43.46
CA GLY A 521 7.63 15.62 43.95
C GLY A 521 8.80 14.62 44.13
N PHE A 522 8.83 13.92 45.24
CA PHE A 522 9.80 12.88 45.54
C PHE A 522 9.83 11.83 44.41
N ARG A 523 10.92 11.78 43.64
CA ARG A 523 11.20 10.69 42.72
C ARG A 523 11.42 9.42 43.54
N GLU A 524 10.52 8.47 43.42
CA GLU A 524 10.69 7.13 43.94
C GLU A 524 11.98 6.53 43.35
N LEU A 525 12.93 6.16 44.26
CA LEU A 525 14.20 5.57 43.85
C LEU A 525 13.91 4.19 43.21
N SER A 526 14.01 4.10 41.89
CA SER A 526 13.89 2.82 41.19
C SER A 526 14.88 1.81 41.75
N THR A 527 14.40 0.66 42.16
CA THR A 527 15.22 -0.41 42.75
C THR A 527 16.18 -1.00 41.68
N PHE A 528 17.24 -1.68 42.19
CA PHE A 528 18.18 -2.35 41.27
C PHE A 528 17.50 -3.43 40.41
N GLY A 529 16.37 -3.99 40.88
CA GLY A 529 15.49 -4.91 40.14
C GLY A 529 14.78 -4.23 38.98
N ASP A 530 14.26 -3.02 39.20
CA ASP A 530 13.55 -2.24 38.16
C ASP A 530 14.49 -1.82 37.02
N ARG A 531 15.73 -1.44 37.38
CA ARG A 531 16.79 -1.12 36.39
C ARG A 531 17.26 -2.34 35.62
N ARG A 532 17.18 -3.55 36.16
CA ARG A 532 17.51 -4.80 35.48
C ARG A 532 16.36 -5.27 34.62
N ALA A 533 15.12 -5.10 35.06
CA ALA A 533 13.92 -5.32 34.26
C ALA A 533 13.84 -4.35 33.03
N GLN A 534 14.15 -3.07 33.24
CA GLN A 534 14.28 -2.08 32.17
C GLN A 534 15.43 -2.36 31.20
N ARG A 535 16.55 -2.96 31.65
CA ARG A 535 17.66 -3.40 30.76
C ARG A 535 17.38 -4.74 30.05
N GLY A 536 16.57 -5.61 30.65
CA GLY A 536 16.14 -6.88 30.04
C GLY A 536 14.97 -6.75 29.10
N ALA A 537 14.25 -5.64 29.13
CA ALA A 537 13.11 -5.33 28.28
C ALA A 537 13.45 -4.48 27.03
N TYR A 538 14.72 -4.38 26.64
CA TYR A 538 15.06 -4.03 25.27
C TYR A 538 14.81 -5.25 24.36
N VAL A 539 13.58 -5.69 24.28
CA VAL A 539 13.02 -6.20 23.05
C VAL A 539 12.99 -4.96 22.15
N GLU A 540 13.83 -4.91 21.10
CA GLU A 540 13.65 -3.94 20.03
C GLU A 540 12.17 -4.03 19.66
N GLU A 541 11.37 -3.01 20.04
CA GLU A 541 10.03 -2.87 19.50
C GLU A 541 10.23 -2.89 17.99
N PRO A 542 9.56 -3.81 17.28
CA PRO A 542 9.71 -3.88 15.83
C PRO A 542 9.42 -2.48 15.29
N ASP A 543 10.33 -1.97 14.47
CA ASP A 543 10.15 -0.69 13.78
C ASP A 543 8.74 -0.72 13.18
N PRO A 544 7.82 0.17 13.57
CA PRO A 544 6.44 0.14 13.10
C PRO A 544 6.33 0.20 11.57
N ASP A 545 7.43 0.57 10.91
CA ASP A 545 7.54 0.62 9.45
C ASP A 545 8.26 -0.59 8.84
N GLU A 546 8.61 -1.65 9.58
CA GLU A 546 9.25 -2.86 9.02
C GLU A 546 8.24 -4.00 8.83
N PHE A 547 8.06 -4.42 7.58
CA PHE A 547 7.10 -5.47 7.19
C PHE A 547 7.78 -6.80 6.86
N GLY A 548 7.07 -7.91 7.10
CA GLY A 548 7.52 -9.26 6.76
C GLY A 548 7.29 -9.63 5.28
N HIS A 549 6.31 -9.01 4.64
CA HIS A 549 6.01 -9.16 3.22
C HIS A 549 5.49 -7.83 2.64
N ILE A 550 5.95 -7.48 1.45
CA ILE A 550 5.51 -6.27 0.75
C ILE A 550 4.93 -6.66 -0.61
N VAL A 551 3.73 -6.19 -0.87
CA VAL A 551 3.07 -6.29 -2.16
C VAL A 551 3.08 -4.92 -2.83
N VAL A 552 3.53 -4.87 -4.06
CA VAL A 552 3.56 -3.65 -4.86
C VAL A 552 2.75 -3.89 -6.11
N ASP A 553 1.65 -3.17 -6.26
CA ASP A 553 0.87 -3.17 -7.50
C ASP A 553 1.23 -1.97 -8.37
N GLU A 554 1.02 -2.10 -9.67
CA GLU A 554 1.42 -1.11 -10.70
C GLU A 554 2.91 -0.72 -10.58
N ALA A 555 3.75 -1.70 -10.27
CA ALA A 555 5.17 -1.51 -9.94
C ALA A 555 6.00 -0.87 -11.07
N GLN A 556 5.53 -0.93 -12.32
CA GLN A 556 6.17 -0.29 -13.47
C GLN A 556 6.13 1.25 -13.41
N ASP A 557 5.29 1.83 -12.56
CA ASP A 557 5.17 3.28 -12.39
C ASP A 557 6.05 3.85 -11.27
N LEU A 558 6.69 2.97 -10.48
CA LEU A 558 7.51 3.40 -9.38
C LEU A 558 8.85 3.98 -9.86
N SER A 559 9.14 5.17 -9.40
CA SER A 559 10.45 5.80 -9.60
C SER A 559 11.55 5.11 -8.78
N PRO A 560 12.83 5.24 -9.16
CA PRO A 560 13.96 4.75 -8.38
C PRO A 560 13.96 5.20 -6.91
N MET A 561 13.56 6.44 -6.63
CA MET A 561 13.47 6.94 -5.26
C MET A 561 12.35 6.28 -4.47
N GLN A 562 11.21 5.96 -5.10
CA GLN A 562 10.11 5.22 -4.46
C GLN A 562 10.50 3.77 -4.18
N TRP A 563 11.20 3.09 -5.10
CA TRP A 563 11.76 1.77 -4.83
C TRP A 563 12.71 1.78 -3.64
N ARG A 564 13.55 2.81 -3.54
CA ARG A 564 14.46 3.00 -2.41
C ARG A 564 13.72 3.22 -1.08
N MET A 565 12.63 3.98 -1.11
CA MET A 565 11.73 4.20 0.04
C MET A 565 11.11 2.89 0.52
N LEU A 566 10.56 2.07 -0.41
CA LEU A 566 9.97 0.78 -0.06
C LEU A 566 11.00 -0.23 0.43
N ALA A 567 12.23 -0.22 -0.13
CA ALA A 567 13.31 -1.10 0.30
C ALA A 567 13.69 -0.94 1.78
N ARG A 568 13.54 0.27 2.34
CA ARG A 568 13.78 0.50 3.77
C ARG A 568 12.75 -0.22 4.65
N ARG A 569 11.49 -0.30 4.20
CA ARG A 569 10.39 -0.99 4.89
C ARG A 569 10.42 -2.49 4.71
N GLY A 570 11.11 -2.95 3.68
CA GLY A 570 11.25 -4.36 3.31
C GLY A 570 12.64 -4.93 3.50
N LYS A 571 13.43 -4.45 4.42
CA LYS A 571 14.83 -4.89 4.62
C LYS A 571 14.97 -6.40 4.77
N HIS A 572 13.99 -7.03 5.42
CA HIS A 572 13.91 -8.47 5.60
C HIS A 572 12.65 -9.10 4.99
N ALA A 573 11.87 -8.31 4.22
CA ALA A 573 10.65 -8.78 3.61
C ALA A 573 10.88 -9.71 2.42
N THR A 574 9.93 -10.59 2.16
CA THR A 574 9.69 -11.14 0.82
C THR A 574 8.74 -10.22 0.05
N TRP A 575 8.73 -10.34 -1.27
CA TRP A 575 8.01 -9.40 -2.11
C TRP A 575 7.04 -10.12 -3.04
N THR A 576 5.91 -9.48 -3.31
CA THR A 576 5.07 -9.77 -4.46
C THR A 576 4.96 -8.50 -5.28
N VAL A 577 5.59 -8.51 -6.45
CA VAL A 577 5.64 -7.35 -7.35
C VAL A 577 4.77 -7.64 -8.55
N VAL A 578 3.84 -6.76 -8.83
CA VAL A 578 2.93 -6.85 -9.97
C VAL A 578 3.22 -5.72 -10.94
N ALA A 579 3.53 -6.05 -12.17
CA ALA A 579 3.96 -5.07 -13.17
C ALA A 579 3.38 -5.35 -14.57
N ASP A 580 3.22 -4.29 -15.31
CA ASP A 580 2.93 -4.30 -16.74
C ASP A 580 3.84 -3.29 -17.46
N GLU A 581 4.92 -3.76 -18.04
CA GLU A 581 5.93 -2.90 -18.67
C GLU A 581 5.34 -2.07 -19.84
N ALA A 582 4.31 -2.58 -20.50
CA ALA A 582 3.62 -1.84 -21.58
C ALA A 582 2.85 -0.62 -21.06
N GLN A 583 2.47 -0.63 -19.77
CA GLN A 583 1.74 0.47 -19.12
C GLN A 583 2.67 1.43 -18.33
N SER A 584 4.00 1.26 -18.39
CA SER A 584 4.93 2.08 -17.62
C SER A 584 4.86 3.56 -17.99
N SER A 585 4.78 4.41 -16.97
CA SER A 585 4.94 5.86 -17.08
C SER A 585 6.41 6.31 -16.91
N TRP A 586 7.32 5.41 -16.48
CA TRP A 586 8.75 5.69 -16.38
C TRP A 586 9.45 5.46 -17.72
N GLU A 587 10.21 6.45 -18.20
CA GLU A 587 10.84 6.38 -19.52
C GLU A 587 11.99 5.36 -19.59
N ASP A 588 12.87 5.34 -18.58
CA ASP A 588 14.00 4.43 -18.52
C ASP A 588 13.61 3.12 -17.81
N LEU A 589 13.12 2.17 -18.59
CA LEU A 589 12.70 0.86 -18.07
C LEU A 589 13.87 0.08 -17.44
N ASP A 590 15.09 0.27 -17.95
CA ASP A 590 16.27 -0.42 -17.39
C ASP A 590 16.69 0.19 -16.05
N GLU A 591 16.53 1.51 -15.86
CA GLU A 591 16.72 2.15 -14.57
C GLU A 591 15.67 1.69 -13.57
N ALA A 592 14.39 1.61 -13.99
CA ALA A 592 13.30 1.09 -13.16
C ALA A 592 13.52 -0.36 -12.74
N ARG A 593 13.89 -1.24 -13.67
CA ARG A 593 14.22 -2.65 -13.36
C ARG A 593 15.38 -2.78 -12.40
N ARG A 594 16.50 -2.05 -12.64
CA ARG A 594 17.65 -2.07 -11.73
C ARG A 594 17.26 -1.60 -10.33
N SER A 595 16.42 -0.59 -10.22
CA SER A 595 15.96 -0.06 -8.93
C SER A 595 15.06 -1.03 -8.19
N MET A 596 14.16 -1.71 -8.90
CA MET A 596 13.35 -2.82 -8.38
C MET A 596 14.26 -3.96 -7.89
N GLU A 597 15.21 -4.39 -8.70
CA GLU A 597 16.11 -5.48 -8.34
C GLU A 597 16.98 -5.18 -7.13
N LEU A 598 17.43 -3.94 -6.98
CA LEU A 598 18.14 -3.46 -5.79
C LEU A 598 17.22 -3.48 -4.55
N ALA A 599 15.96 -3.08 -4.70
CA ALA A 599 14.98 -3.07 -3.61
C ALA A 599 14.65 -4.49 -3.12
N LEU A 600 14.49 -5.43 -4.05
CA LEU A 600 14.22 -6.83 -3.72
C LEU A 600 15.43 -7.55 -3.09
N GLY A 601 16.65 -6.98 -3.18
CA GLY A 601 17.89 -7.58 -2.68
C GLY A 601 18.38 -8.78 -3.53
N THR A 602 19.66 -9.10 -3.47
CA THR A 602 20.29 -10.13 -4.32
C THR A 602 20.30 -11.54 -3.70
N SER A 603 19.99 -11.67 -2.42
CA SER A 603 20.21 -12.88 -1.63
C SER A 603 19.04 -13.87 -1.58
N ARG A 604 17.87 -13.52 -2.17
CA ARG A 604 16.67 -14.34 -2.08
C ARG A 604 16.29 -14.94 -3.42
N GLU A 605 15.75 -16.16 -3.39
CA GLU A 605 15.16 -16.80 -4.54
C GLU A 605 13.97 -15.96 -5.06
N ARG A 606 13.88 -15.85 -6.38
CA ARG A 606 12.83 -15.12 -7.07
C ARG A 606 12.16 -16.01 -8.08
N LYS A 607 10.83 -15.98 -8.11
CA LYS A 607 10.03 -16.62 -9.15
C LYS A 607 9.35 -15.56 -10.00
N ARG A 608 9.42 -15.71 -11.31
CA ARG A 608 8.74 -14.87 -12.27
C ARG A 608 7.59 -15.66 -12.88
N PHE A 609 6.44 -15.02 -12.96
CA PHE A 609 5.24 -15.58 -13.57
C PHE A 609 4.70 -14.58 -14.60
N GLU A 610 4.21 -15.10 -15.70
CA GLU A 610 3.56 -14.32 -16.74
C GLU A 610 2.12 -14.77 -16.85
N LEU A 611 1.17 -13.83 -16.78
CA LEU A 611 -0.25 -14.06 -16.97
C LEU A 611 -0.60 -13.71 -18.42
N THR A 612 -1.07 -14.71 -19.16
CA THR A 612 -1.24 -14.61 -20.61
C THR A 612 -2.69 -14.44 -21.05
N THR A 613 -3.65 -14.61 -20.14
CA THR A 613 -5.09 -14.59 -20.47
C THR A 613 -5.76 -13.32 -19.95
N ASN A 614 -6.44 -12.57 -20.86
CA ASN A 614 -7.21 -11.37 -20.53
C ASN A 614 -8.69 -11.74 -20.31
N TYR A 615 -9.13 -11.61 -19.07
CA TYR A 615 -10.52 -11.91 -18.65
C TYR A 615 -11.40 -10.67 -18.55
N ARG A 616 -10.81 -9.49 -18.55
CA ARG A 616 -11.49 -8.21 -18.33
C ARG A 616 -12.08 -7.67 -19.61
N ASN A 617 -11.21 -7.39 -20.56
CA ASN A 617 -11.62 -6.69 -21.78
C ASN A 617 -12.21 -7.68 -22.79
N PRO A 618 -13.34 -7.33 -23.43
CA PRO A 618 -13.82 -8.06 -24.59
C PRO A 618 -12.80 -8.02 -25.73
N VAL A 619 -12.86 -9.00 -26.62
CA VAL A 619 -11.97 -9.10 -27.80
C VAL A 619 -11.99 -7.80 -28.59
N GLU A 620 -13.16 -7.18 -28.78
CA GLU A 620 -13.33 -5.95 -29.54
C GLU A 620 -12.56 -4.76 -28.97
N ILE A 621 -12.54 -4.63 -27.64
CA ILE A 621 -11.76 -3.58 -26.95
C ILE A 621 -10.29 -3.96 -26.91
N ALA A 622 -9.98 -5.24 -26.70
CA ALA A 622 -8.61 -5.73 -26.69
C ALA A 622 -7.92 -5.55 -28.04
N ASP A 623 -8.61 -5.81 -29.14
CA ASP A 623 -8.11 -5.61 -30.51
C ASP A 623 -7.84 -4.12 -30.80
N TYR A 624 -8.75 -3.23 -30.38
CA TYR A 624 -8.50 -1.79 -30.47
C TYR A 624 -7.28 -1.38 -29.65
N ALA A 625 -7.19 -1.81 -28.39
CA ALA A 625 -6.04 -1.55 -27.54
C ALA A 625 -4.74 -2.10 -28.15
N ALA A 626 -4.77 -3.28 -28.78
CA ALA A 626 -3.64 -3.85 -29.51
C ALA A 626 -3.13 -2.92 -30.62
N THR A 627 -4.04 -2.28 -31.38
CA THR A 627 -3.64 -1.31 -32.41
C THR A 627 -2.92 -0.10 -31.82
N LEU A 628 -3.31 0.34 -30.62
CA LEU A 628 -2.64 1.42 -29.90
C LEU A 628 -1.26 0.98 -29.41
N LEU A 629 -1.16 -0.19 -28.81
CA LEU A 629 0.09 -0.74 -28.24
C LEU A 629 1.15 -0.92 -29.32
N HIS A 630 0.80 -1.53 -30.45
CA HIS A 630 1.73 -1.83 -31.53
C HIS A 630 2.29 -0.58 -32.23
N ARG A 631 1.68 0.61 -32.05
CA ARG A 631 2.24 1.87 -32.56
C ARG A 631 3.56 2.26 -31.89
N PHE A 632 3.75 1.88 -30.63
CA PHE A 632 4.96 2.23 -29.84
C PHE A 632 5.75 1.04 -29.32
N LEU A 633 5.16 -0.14 -29.29
CA LEU A 633 5.79 -1.42 -28.94
C LEU A 633 5.33 -2.51 -29.93
N PRO A 634 5.92 -2.58 -31.14
CA PRO A 634 5.46 -3.48 -32.20
C PRO A 634 5.53 -4.97 -31.84
N ASP A 635 6.52 -5.35 -31.02
CA ASP A 635 6.79 -6.75 -30.66
C ASP A 635 6.22 -7.13 -29.28
N ALA A 636 5.40 -6.26 -28.66
CA ALA A 636 4.86 -6.54 -27.32
C ALA A 636 3.89 -7.75 -27.37
N PRO A 637 4.04 -8.74 -26.47
CA PRO A 637 3.08 -9.83 -26.39
C PRO A 637 1.73 -9.30 -25.90
N LEU A 638 0.67 -9.79 -26.55
CA LEU A 638 -0.70 -9.44 -26.17
C LEU A 638 -1.35 -10.59 -25.42
N PRO A 639 -2.00 -10.32 -24.28
CA PRO A 639 -2.77 -11.35 -23.60
C PRO A 639 -3.98 -11.74 -24.43
N ARG A 640 -4.28 -13.03 -24.48
CA ARG A 640 -5.43 -13.55 -25.22
C ARG A 640 -6.74 -13.18 -24.53
N ALA A 641 -7.55 -12.34 -25.16
CA ALA A 641 -8.90 -12.06 -24.67
C ALA A 641 -9.81 -13.29 -24.88
N VAL A 642 -10.59 -13.64 -23.85
CA VAL A 642 -11.47 -14.82 -23.87
C VAL A 642 -12.96 -14.48 -23.88
N ARG A 643 -13.29 -13.18 -23.87
CA ARG A 643 -14.66 -12.67 -23.79
C ARG A 643 -14.99 -11.81 -25.01
N SER A 644 -16.21 -11.87 -25.49
CA SER A 644 -16.74 -10.99 -26.55
C SER A 644 -18.08 -10.41 -26.10
N THR A 645 -18.31 -9.14 -26.40
CA THR A 645 -19.61 -8.47 -26.20
C THR A 645 -20.34 -8.25 -27.55
N GLY A 646 -19.68 -8.48 -28.68
CA GLY A 646 -20.18 -8.17 -29.99
C GLY A 646 -20.29 -6.67 -30.27
N ARG A 647 -19.73 -5.82 -29.38
CA ARG A 647 -19.80 -4.36 -29.47
C ARG A 647 -18.42 -3.77 -29.75
N PRO A 648 -18.11 -3.34 -30.95
CA PRO A 648 -16.87 -2.64 -31.26
C PRO A 648 -16.84 -1.27 -30.57
N PRO A 649 -15.67 -0.70 -30.32
CA PRO A 649 -15.54 0.68 -29.85
C PRO A 649 -16.24 1.67 -30.75
N GLU A 650 -16.96 2.63 -30.17
CA GLU A 650 -17.66 3.70 -30.87
C GLU A 650 -16.77 4.94 -30.96
N PHE A 651 -16.77 5.60 -32.12
CA PHE A 651 -15.96 6.79 -32.37
C PHE A 651 -16.88 7.96 -32.69
N LEU A 652 -16.87 8.97 -31.83
CA LEU A 652 -17.61 10.23 -31.99
C LEU A 652 -16.64 11.37 -32.26
N VAL A 653 -17.11 12.36 -32.99
CA VAL A 653 -16.36 13.59 -33.25
C VAL A 653 -17.21 14.79 -32.79
N SER A 654 -16.57 15.76 -32.13
CA SER A 654 -17.25 16.97 -31.65
C SER A 654 -16.39 18.20 -31.88
N ALA A 655 -17.02 19.33 -32.11
CA ALA A 655 -16.31 20.61 -32.00
C ALA A 655 -15.99 20.91 -30.54
N GLU A 656 -14.94 21.71 -30.28
CA GLU A 656 -14.50 22.10 -28.92
C GLU A 656 -15.64 22.64 -28.06
N GLU A 657 -16.47 23.54 -28.61
CA GLU A 657 -17.59 24.18 -27.92
C GLU A 657 -18.72 23.20 -27.55
N GLY A 658 -18.89 22.09 -28.31
CA GLY A 658 -19.90 21.06 -28.10
C GLY A 658 -19.42 19.88 -27.23
N LEU A 659 -18.13 19.79 -26.93
CA LEU A 659 -17.50 18.63 -26.35
C LEU A 659 -18.21 18.14 -25.05
N SER A 660 -18.46 19.01 -24.11
CA SER A 660 -19.14 18.66 -22.85
C SER A 660 -20.56 18.14 -23.04
N ALA A 661 -21.27 18.65 -24.05
CA ALA A 661 -22.61 18.18 -24.39
C ALA A 661 -22.58 16.78 -25.00
N THR A 662 -21.71 16.53 -25.98
CA THR A 662 -21.53 15.23 -26.66
C THR A 662 -21.09 14.17 -25.64
N VAL A 663 -20.12 14.48 -24.79
CA VAL A 663 -19.63 13.59 -23.74
C VAL A 663 -20.73 13.30 -22.71
N GLY A 664 -21.49 14.34 -22.30
CA GLY A 664 -22.59 14.18 -21.36
C GLY A 664 -23.76 13.35 -21.90
N GLU A 665 -24.05 13.44 -23.18
CA GLU A 665 -25.04 12.59 -23.86
C GLU A 665 -24.56 11.12 -23.92
N ALA A 666 -23.33 10.90 -24.38
CA ALA A 666 -22.73 9.57 -24.40
C ALA A 666 -22.68 8.93 -23.00
N ALA A 667 -22.28 9.68 -21.98
CA ALA A 667 -22.19 9.18 -20.61
C ALA A 667 -23.57 8.82 -20.03
N ARG A 668 -24.61 9.60 -20.30
CA ARG A 668 -25.99 9.29 -19.88
C ARG A 668 -26.51 8.05 -20.59
N ARG A 669 -26.36 7.98 -21.91
CA ARG A 669 -26.74 6.81 -22.70
C ARG A 669 -26.07 5.54 -22.15
N LEU A 670 -24.76 5.57 -21.93
CA LEU A 670 -24.03 4.43 -21.36
C LEU A 670 -24.50 4.08 -19.96
N ALA A 671 -24.80 5.09 -19.14
CA ALA A 671 -25.34 4.85 -17.80
C ALA A 671 -26.71 4.15 -17.85
N ASP A 672 -27.54 4.38 -18.87
CA ASP A 672 -28.81 3.67 -19.05
C ASP A 672 -28.62 2.25 -19.63
N GLU A 673 -27.53 2.01 -20.37
CA GLU A 673 -27.23 0.73 -21.00
C GLU A 673 -26.54 -0.28 -20.07
N VAL A 674 -25.68 0.20 -19.13
CA VAL A 674 -24.95 -0.66 -18.21
C VAL A 674 -25.48 -0.48 -16.78
N GLU A 675 -25.54 -1.58 -16.03
CA GLU A 675 -25.96 -1.53 -14.59
C GLU A 675 -24.87 -0.99 -13.67
N GLY A 676 -23.61 -1.01 -14.10
CA GLY A 676 -22.43 -0.66 -13.29
C GLY A 676 -21.99 0.80 -13.42
N THR A 677 -20.69 1.01 -13.33
CA THR A 677 -20.06 2.34 -13.30
C THR A 677 -19.65 2.80 -14.70
N VAL A 678 -19.73 4.09 -14.95
CA VAL A 678 -19.29 4.74 -16.19
C VAL A 678 -18.14 5.69 -15.88
N GLY A 679 -16.99 5.48 -16.52
CA GLY A 679 -15.83 6.37 -16.42
C GLY A 679 -15.80 7.36 -17.59
N VAL A 680 -15.73 8.64 -17.30
CA VAL A 680 -15.42 9.68 -18.31
C VAL A 680 -13.98 10.10 -18.08
N ILE A 681 -13.10 9.67 -18.98
CA ILE A 681 -11.66 9.89 -18.85
C ILE A 681 -11.25 11.03 -19.76
N VAL A 682 -10.71 12.10 -19.14
CA VAL A 682 -10.29 13.33 -19.81
C VAL A 682 -8.78 13.52 -19.74
N PRO A 683 -8.15 14.28 -20.65
CA PRO A 683 -6.76 14.71 -20.49
C PRO A 683 -6.55 15.41 -19.13
N MET A 684 -5.38 15.23 -18.51
CA MET A 684 -5.05 15.90 -17.23
C MET A 684 -5.17 17.42 -17.34
N THR A 685 -4.80 17.97 -18.50
CA THR A 685 -4.88 19.41 -18.79
C THR A 685 -6.31 19.96 -18.82
N ARG A 686 -7.33 19.10 -19.02
CA ARG A 686 -8.75 19.49 -19.04
C ARG A 686 -9.48 19.21 -17.72
N LEU A 687 -8.93 18.40 -16.84
CA LEU A 687 -9.62 17.91 -15.64
C LEU A 687 -10.17 19.03 -14.75
N GLY A 688 -9.40 20.08 -14.51
CA GLY A 688 -9.80 21.20 -13.62
C GLY A 688 -10.94 22.07 -14.12
N GLY A 689 -11.28 21.99 -15.43
CA GLY A 689 -12.34 22.79 -16.05
C GLY A 689 -13.46 21.96 -16.69
N PHE A 690 -13.39 20.62 -16.60
CA PHE A 690 -14.33 19.74 -17.24
C PHE A 690 -15.41 19.26 -16.26
N ALA A 691 -16.64 19.70 -16.45
CA ALA A 691 -17.76 19.31 -15.62
C ALA A 691 -18.93 18.83 -16.48
N LEU A 692 -19.61 17.78 -16.05
CA LEU A 692 -20.81 17.25 -16.68
C LEU A 692 -22.01 17.54 -15.80
N GLY A 693 -22.99 18.27 -16.35
CA GLY A 693 -24.27 18.53 -15.70
C GLY A 693 -25.28 17.41 -15.96
N GLY A 694 -26.08 17.04 -14.94
CA GLY A 694 -27.24 16.14 -15.11
C GLY A 694 -26.89 14.69 -15.45
N VAL A 695 -25.73 14.19 -15.00
CA VAL A 695 -25.35 12.78 -15.11
C VAL A 695 -25.59 12.03 -13.77
N PRO A 696 -25.94 10.75 -13.80
CA PRO A 696 -26.11 9.95 -12.58
C PRO A 696 -24.82 9.88 -11.74
N GLU A 697 -24.93 9.65 -10.42
CA GLU A 697 -23.81 9.55 -9.47
C GLU A 697 -22.81 8.44 -9.84
N ARG A 698 -23.25 7.40 -10.52
CA ARG A 698 -22.39 6.30 -11.03
C ARG A 698 -21.50 6.70 -12.22
N VAL A 699 -21.66 7.90 -12.76
CA VAL A 699 -20.78 8.48 -13.78
C VAL A 699 -19.68 9.27 -13.08
N GLN A 700 -18.42 8.88 -13.30
CA GLN A 700 -17.26 9.50 -12.67
C GLN A 700 -16.38 10.18 -13.73
N VAL A 701 -16.05 11.44 -13.53
CA VAL A 701 -15.08 12.16 -14.35
C VAL A 701 -13.70 12.07 -13.71
N LEU A 702 -12.70 11.66 -14.49
CA LEU A 702 -11.35 11.36 -14.04
C LEU A 702 -10.32 11.84 -15.04
N GLY A 703 -9.15 12.26 -14.55
CA GLY A 703 -7.99 12.49 -15.40
C GLY A 703 -7.38 11.18 -15.91
N SER A 704 -6.69 11.27 -17.05
CA SER A 704 -6.04 10.12 -17.69
C SER A 704 -5.12 9.34 -16.74
N LEU A 705 -4.36 10.03 -15.88
CA LEU A 705 -3.49 9.40 -14.88
C LEU A 705 -4.24 8.86 -13.65
N GLU A 706 -5.38 9.46 -13.29
CA GLU A 706 -6.19 9.03 -12.16
C GLU A 706 -6.97 7.74 -12.44
N SER A 707 -7.19 7.41 -13.71
CA SER A 707 -7.89 6.19 -14.14
C SER A 707 -7.07 4.91 -13.98
N LYS A 708 -5.77 5.02 -13.70
CA LYS A 708 -4.90 3.85 -13.50
C LYS A 708 -5.35 3.01 -12.30
N GLY A 709 -5.37 1.69 -12.49
CA GLY A 709 -5.81 0.74 -11.47
C GLY A 709 -7.33 0.64 -11.30
N LEU A 710 -8.12 1.51 -11.94
CA LEU A 710 -9.58 1.49 -11.88
C LEU A 710 -10.18 0.73 -13.07
N GLU A 711 -11.44 0.29 -12.93
CA GLU A 711 -12.22 -0.42 -13.95
C GLU A 711 -13.63 0.15 -13.98
N PHE A 712 -14.17 0.26 -15.19
CA PHE A 712 -15.53 0.76 -15.43
C PHE A 712 -16.27 -0.17 -16.41
N ASP A 713 -17.56 -0.35 -16.20
CA ASP A 713 -18.38 -1.13 -17.14
C ASP A 713 -18.42 -0.46 -18.52
N ALA A 714 -18.51 0.85 -18.53
CA ALA A 714 -18.38 1.63 -19.76
C ALA A 714 -17.41 2.81 -19.59
N VAL A 715 -16.71 3.17 -20.66
CA VAL A 715 -15.79 4.31 -20.67
C VAL A 715 -16.13 5.24 -21.82
N VAL A 716 -16.18 6.53 -21.51
CA VAL A 716 -16.12 7.62 -22.50
C VAL A 716 -14.73 8.23 -22.45
N LEU A 717 -13.92 7.98 -23.47
CA LEU A 717 -12.56 8.48 -23.59
C LEU A 717 -12.58 9.79 -24.38
N VAL A 718 -12.25 10.88 -23.71
CA VAL A 718 -12.34 12.24 -24.27
C VAL A 718 -11.00 12.68 -24.80
N ASP A 719 -10.95 13.19 -26.04
CA ASP A 719 -9.76 13.76 -26.69
C ASP A 719 -8.53 12.82 -26.57
N PRO A 720 -8.62 11.59 -27.09
CA PRO A 720 -7.56 10.58 -26.91
C PRO A 720 -6.21 11.01 -27.50
N GLU A 721 -6.22 11.84 -28.54
CA GLU A 721 -4.99 12.36 -29.16
C GLU A 721 -4.27 13.35 -28.24
N ARG A 722 -5.03 14.15 -27.50
CA ARG A 722 -4.48 15.03 -26.48
C ARG A 722 -3.85 14.23 -25.35
N ILE A 723 -4.52 13.17 -24.87
CA ILE A 723 -3.94 12.25 -23.89
C ILE A 723 -2.61 11.68 -24.41
N ALA A 724 -2.58 11.25 -25.66
CA ALA A 724 -1.38 10.69 -26.29
C ALA A 724 -0.23 11.73 -26.41
N SER A 725 -0.53 13.03 -26.45
CA SER A 725 0.43 14.11 -26.62
C SER A 725 0.84 14.83 -25.33
N GLU A 726 0.18 14.53 -24.19
CA GLU A 726 0.45 15.20 -22.91
C GLU A 726 1.86 14.95 -22.35
N SER A 727 2.49 13.84 -22.72
CA SER A 727 3.83 13.49 -22.26
C SER A 727 4.52 12.54 -23.25
N PRO A 728 5.83 12.32 -23.15
CA PRO A 728 6.53 11.29 -23.91
C PRO A 728 5.93 9.88 -23.74
N MET A 729 5.31 9.63 -22.59
CA MET A 729 4.60 8.37 -22.28
C MET A 729 3.09 8.43 -22.61
N GLY A 730 2.61 9.53 -23.18
CA GLY A 730 1.21 9.72 -23.57
C GLY A 730 0.61 8.59 -24.39
N PRO A 731 1.30 8.02 -25.41
CA PRO A 731 0.80 6.86 -26.14
C PRO A 731 0.50 5.65 -25.25
N ARG A 732 1.31 5.41 -24.21
CA ARG A 732 1.05 4.36 -23.21
C ARG A 732 -0.14 4.71 -22.32
N THR A 733 -0.29 5.98 -21.95
CA THR A 733 -1.43 6.46 -21.17
C THR A 733 -2.73 6.27 -21.95
N HIS A 734 -2.75 6.57 -23.25
CA HIS A 734 -3.89 6.32 -24.14
C HIS A 734 -4.26 4.82 -24.17
N TYR A 735 -3.27 3.95 -24.34
CA TYR A 735 -3.48 2.49 -24.29
C TYR A 735 -4.10 2.06 -22.95
N VAL A 736 -3.57 2.56 -21.84
CA VAL A 736 -4.08 2.25 -20.49
C VAL A 736 -5.52 2.69 -20.33
N THR A 737 -5.85 3.93 -20.71
CA THR A 737 -7.21 4.48 -20.57
C THR A 737 -8.23 3.72 -21.40
N ALA A 738 -7.88 3.29 -22.63
CA ALA A 738 -8.73 2.46 -23.47
C ALA A 738 -9.04 1.08 -22.83
N THR A 739 -8.08 0.50 -22.11
CA THR A 739 -8.24 -0.80 -21.43
C THR A 739 -9.01 -0.75 -20.12
N ARG A 740 -9.47 0.43 -19.68
CA ARG A 740 -10.30 0.58 -18.47
C ARG A 740 -11.75 0.12 -18.65
N ALA A 741 -12.22 0.07 -19.89
CA ALA A 741 -13.57 -0.39 -20.23
C ALA A 741 -13.68 -1.92 -20.14
N THR A 742 -14.70 -2.41 -19.43
CA THR A 742 -14.96 -3.84 -19.31
C THR A 742 -16.07 -4.34 -20.21
N GLN A 743 -16.94 -3.46 -20.75
CA GLN A 743 -18.05 -3.83 -21.65
C GLN A 743 -18.14 -2.93 -22.86
N VAL A 744 -18.13 -1.61 -22.70
CA VAL A 744 -18.34 -0.64 -23.78
C VAL A 744 -17.29 0.46 -23.73
N LEU A 745 -16.71 0.78 -24.89
CA LEU A 745 -15.79 1.90 -25.06
C LEU A 745 -16.34 2.87 -26.11
N VAL A 746 -16.47 4.14 -25.73
CA VAL A 746 -16.78 5.25 -26.62
C VAL A 746 -15.60 6.22 -26.60
N THR A 747 -15.14 6.67 -27.75
CA THR A 747 -14.10 7.71 -27.87
C THR A 747 -14.70 8.96 -28.46
N VAL A 748 -14.40 10.12 -27.92
CA VAL A 748 -14.85 11.43 -28.40
C VAL A 748 -13.63 12.25 -28.80
N SER A 749 -13.37 12.37 -30.09
CA SER A 749 -12.29 13.18 -30.64
C SER A 749 -12.77 14.60 -30.96
N ILE A 750 -11.85 15.56 -30.99
CA ILE A 750 -12.10 16.94 -31.34
C ILE A 750 -11.75 17.13 -32.84
N GLU A 751 -12.59 17.90 -33.58
CA GLU A 751 -12.31 18.26 -34.98
C GLU A 751 -11.05 19.10 -35.13
#